data_e09290575834f9041891278c0df52daf
#
_entry.id   e09290575834f9041891278c0df52daf
#
_cell.length_a   1.000
_cell.length_b   1.000
_cell.length_c   1.000
_cell.angle_alpha   90.00
_cell.angle_beta   90.00
_cell.angle_gamma   90.00
#
_symmetry.space_group_name_H-M   'P 1'
#
loop_
_entity.id
_entity.type
_entity.pdbx_description
1 polymer ?
#
loop_
_entity_poly.entity_id
_entity_poly.type
_entity_poly.pdbx_seq_one_letter_code
_entity_poly.pdbx_strand_id
1 'polypeptide(L)'
;MHFSRLVFGIVLLAAATLLADERPNIILIMADDLGVEGLGCYGGTSYATPHLDRLAGQGQQFMHAYAQPLCTNTRVQLMTGKYNNRNWKYFGILDPSEKTIGHFMQQAGYQTCMAGKWQLQSYDPPDYPGAEMRRDTGMKVADAGFDAYNMYHSGHTELKGSRYANPTLNINGTLHQNIDGKYGPDLWVDFINDYVRKASQKDQPFFVYYPMALPHWPMVPTPDSKEWSDPNRRLEEDTRYFADMVAYTDKCVGRIVANVDALGLKEKTLILFYSDNGTNVKITSQTKEGPVVGGKGLTTDAGTHVPLIARWPGYITPGKNANLVDSTDFLPTLLEAAQRKQLTPADIDGMSFYPQLLGKKANVRPWVFCHYDPRPGWDKDQFSHIRFARDQQFKLYDDGKLFDVSADPLEQSPLDPTSEPAAATAARNVLAAVLTQMPNPEPAPRDPLHFQPTQQDQFVPPTSKLELVYSGGTFTEGPTVAADGAILFSDVRESKTLRYDPQTGQTTIFRADSNHTNGMMHDAQGRLLSCEGAGGGDRRVSIRSLDGEVTTVVDNWQGKHFHSPNDVAIAPNGTVYFTDPRYGGNAPKEIDFEGVYFIRDGQAMLATDKIERPNGILISQDGTTAYVADNNNRYGGARSLLKIAINEDGTFGESTKLFDFGMGRRGIDGMAMDLHGNVYATAGSGIDAGVYVFSPTGEQLAKIAVPDLPTNCIFGGPSEPSVLYVTAQTEPDKQGKTSFGLFRIQLAREGYRIFPPASGNN
;
A
#
# COMPACT_ATOMS: atom_id res chain seq x y z
N MET A 1 -93.61 -35.29 9.65
CA MET A 1 -92.50 -36.00 8.98
C MET A 1 -91.38 -34.96 8.78
N HIS A 2 -90.40 -34.91 9.70
CA HIS A 2 -89.25 -34.02 9.61
C HIS A 2 -88.00 -34.87 9.41
N PHE A 3 -87.29 -34.69 8.29
CA PHE A 3 -85.99 -35.29 8.01
C PHE A 3 -84.89 -34.31 8.40
N SER A 4 -84.19 -34.66 9.48
CA SER A 4 -82.92 -33.98 9.85
C SER A 4 -81.76 -34.52 8.97
N ARG A 5 -81.08 -33.63 8.21
CA ARG A 5 -79.86 -33.98 7.52
C ARG A 5 -78.69 -33.56 8.41
N LEU A 6 -77.91 -34.52 8.90
CA LEU A 6 -76.67 -34.38 9.58
C LEU A 6 -75.59 -34.16 8.50
N VAL A 7 -74.91 -32.99 8.52
CA VAL A 7 -73.75 -32.71 7.65
C VAL A 7 -72.50 -33.02 8.48
N PHE A 8 -71.74 -34.03 8.12
CA PHE A 8 -70.38 -34.31 8.66
C PHE A 8 -69.39 -33.43 7.93
N GLY A 9 -68.84 -32.41 8.62
CA GLY A 9 -67.72 -31.63 8.15
C GLY A 9 -66.42 -32.41 8.40
N ILE A 10 -65.77 -32.87 7.33
CA ILE A 10 -64.40 -33.41 7.39
C ILE A 10 -63.43 -32.20 7.41
N VAL A 11 -62.81 -31.95 8.56
CA VAL A 11 -61.71 -31.02 8.66
C VAL A 11 -60.45 -31.74 8.20
N LEU A 12 -59.97 -31.45 7.00
CA LEU A 12 -58.65 -31.84 6.55
C LEU A 12 -57.61 -30.93 7.26
N LEU A 13 -56.94 -31.44 8.30
CA LEU A 13 -55.70 -30.87 8.78
C LEU A 13 -54.61 -31.17 7.71
N ALA A 14 -54.28 -30.20 6.91
CA ALA A 14 -53.03 -30.19 6.11
C ALA A 14 -51.86 -30.05 7.09
N ALA A 15 -51.25 -31.18 7.45
CA ALA A 15 -49.94 -31.17 8.07
C ALA A 15 -48.94 -30.66 7.02
N ALA A 16 -48.59 -29.37 7.08
CA ALA A 16 -47.45 -28.86 6.37
C ALA A 16 -46.21 -29.56 6.96
N THR A 17 -45.75 -30.60 6.33
CA THR A 17 -44.41 -31.12 6.56
C THR A 17 -43.46 -29.98 6.20
N LEU A 18 -42.87 -29.35 7.21
CA LEU A 18 -41.70 -28.49 7.02
C LEU A 18 -40.64 -29.39 6.37
N LEU A 19 -40.51 -29.30 5.05
CA LEU A 19 -39.37 -29.88 4.35
C LEU A 19 -38.14 -29.19 4.92
N ALA A 20 -37.24 -29.97 5.53
CA ALA A 20 -35.95 -29.45 5.97
C ALA A 20 -35.27 -28.75 4.80
N ASP A 21 -34.66 -27.60 5.05
CA ASP A 21 -33.96 -26.86 4.01
C ASP A 21 -32.79 -27.70 3.45
N GLU A 22 -32.90 -28.12 2.19
CA GLU A 22 -31.91 -28.98 1.52
C GLU A 22 -30.63 -28.21 1.12
N ARG A 23 -30.61 -26.89 1.30
CA ARG A 23 -29.43 -26.07 0.99
C ARG A 23 -28.30 -26.32 1.99
N PRO A 24 -27.04 -26.40 1.54
CA PRO A 24 -25.93 -26.61 2.46
C PRO A 24 -25.68 -25.39 3.35
N ASN A 25 -25.21 -25.62 4.54
CA ASN A 25 -24.41 -24.61 5.24
C ASN A 25 -23.10 -24.37 4.47
N ILE A 26 -22.59 -23.17 4.52
CA ILE A 26 -21.35 -22.82 3.78
C ILE A 26 -20.36 -22.14 4.73
N ILE A 27 -19.12 -22.62 4.73
CA ILE A 27 -17.99 -21.98 5.42
C ILE A 27 -16.92 -21.70 4.39
N LEU A 28 -16.64 -20.42 4.15
CA LEU A 28 -15.54 -19.93 3.30
C LEU A 28 -14.41 -19.43 4.19
N ILE A 29 -13.29 -20.13 4.18
CA ILE A 29 -12.06 -19.80 4.91
C ILE A 29 -11.07 -19.23 3.91
N MET A 30 -10.49 -18.05 4.19
CA MET A 30 -9.51 -17.43 3.34
C MET A 30 -8.25 -17.10 4.16
N ALA A 31 -7.14 -17.81 3.88
CA ALA A 31 -5.83 -17.48 4.47
C ALA A 31 -5.30 -16.13 3.94
N ASP A 32 -4.38 -15.54 4.66
CA ASP A 32 -3.77 -14.24 4.37
C ASP A 32 -2.26 -14.43 4.13
N ASP A 33 -1.77 -14.23 2.92
CA ASP A 33 -0.37 -14.43 2.49
C ASP A 33 0.09 -15.91 2.48
N LEU A 34 -0.63 -16.80 1.80
CA LEU A 34 -0.27 -18.21 1.71
C LEU A 34 -0.37 -18.75 0.28
N GLY A 35 0.76 -18.97 -0.37
CA GLY A 35 0.86 -19.62 -1.66
C GLY A 35 0.69 -21.15 -1.58
N VAL A 36 0.55 -21.80 -2.73
CA VAL A 36 0.40 -23.27 -2.83
C VAL A 36 1.57 -24.03 -2.20
N GLU A 37 2.79 -23.48 -2.26
CA GLU A 37 4.02 -24.05 -1.71
C GLU A 37 3.99 -24.17 -0.18
N GLY A 38 3.07 -23.47 0.48
CA GLY A 38 2.87 -23.54 1.93
C GLY A 38 2.15 -24.81 2.42
N LEU A 39 1.54 -25.60 1.53
CA LEU A 39 0.70 -26.76 1.89
C LEU A 39 1.27 -28.08 1.41
N GLY A 40 1.23 -29.11 2.29
CA GLY A 40 1.67 -30.48 1.99
C GLY A 40 0.93 -31.10 0.81
N CYS A 41 -0.40 -30.94 0.73
CA CYS A 41 -1.23 -31.48 -0.36
C CYS A 41 -0.91 -30.87 -1.73
N TYR A 42 -0.28 -29.69 -1.80
CA TYR A 42 0.24 -29.07 -3.03
C TYR A 42 1.73 -29.34 -3.28
N GLY A 43 2.37 -30.16 -2.44
CA GLY A 43 3.78 -30.52 -2.63
C GLY A 43 4.77 -29.73 -1.77
N GLY A 44 4.30 -28.82 -0.93
CA GLY A 44 5.12 -28.14 0.08
C GLY A 44 5.73 -29.13 1.08
N THR A 45 6.98 -28.88 1.52
CA THR A 45 7.70 -29.73 2.46
C THR A 45 8.23 -28.97 3.67
N SER A 46 8.13 -27.64 3.67
CA SER A 46 8.61 -26.79 4.76
C SER A 46 7.72 -26.82 6.01
N TYR A 47 6.41 -27.05 5.84
CA TYR A 47 5.44 -26.88 6.91
C TYR A 47 4.55 -28.12 7.05
N ALA A 48 4.12 -28.41 8.28
CA ALA A 48 3.16 -29.47 8.56
C ALA A 48 1.73 -28.93 8.52
N THR A 49 0.90 -29.44 7.56
CA THR A 49 -0.48 -29.01 7.36
C THR A 49 -1.47 -30.19 7.36
N PRO A 50 -1.46 -31.04 8.42
CA PRO A 50 -2.20 -32.31 8.40
C PRO A 50 -3.73 -32.16 8.34
N HIS A 51 -4.30 -31.06 8.83
CA HIS A 51 -5.73 -30.82 8.77
C HIS A 51 -6.17 -30.36 7.36
N LEU A 52 -5.39 -29.48 6.72
CA LEU A 52 -5.61 -29.05 5.33
C LEU A 52 -5.36 -30.19 4.34
N ASP A 53 -4.33 -31.01 4.57
CA ASP A 53 -4.04 -32.20 3.76
C ASP A 53 -5.17 -33.22 3.86
N ARG A 54 -5.76 -33.40 5.06
CA ARG A 54 -6.95 -34.22 5.25
C ARG A 54 -8.18 -33.62 4.59
N LEU A 55 -8.37 -32.29 4.67
CA LEU A 55 -9.45 -31.58 4.00
C LEU A 55 -9.39 -31.84 2.49
N ALA A 56 -8.20 -31.71 1.89
CA ALA A 56 -7.96 -32.01 0.48
C ALA A 56 -8.22 -33.47 0.13
N GLY A 57 -7.77 -34.40 0.98
CA GLY A 57 -8.01 -35.85 0.81
C GLY A 57 -9.48 -36.26 0.94
N GLN A 58 -10.32 -35.44 1.56
CA GLN A 58 -11.77 -35.67 1.69
C GLN A 58 -12.62 -34.86 0.68
N GLY A 59 -11.98 -34.09 -0.21
CA GLY A 59 -12.64 -33.16 -1.11
C GLY A 59 -11.91 -32.98 -2.44
N GLN A 60 -12.22 -31.90 -3.13
CA GLN A 60 -11.52 -31.52 -4.35
C GLN A 60 -10.41 -30.50 -4.05
N GLN A 61 -9.27 -30.72 -4.66
CA GLN A 61 -8.11 -29.83 -4.69
C GLN A 61 -7.99 -29.20 -6.08
N PHE A 62 -8.14 -27.91 -6.20
CA PHE A 62 -8.00 -27.20 -7.47
C PHE A 62 -6.52 -26.89 -7.71
N MET A 63 -6.02 -27.29 -8.88
CA MET A 63 -4.61 -27.14 -9.23
C MET A 63 -4.29 -25.78 -9.89
N HIS A 64 -5.32 -25.04 -10.32
CA HIS A 64 -5.17 -23.75 -11.01
C HIS A 64 -6.16 -22.73 -10.45
N ALA A 65 -6.01 -22.40 -9.16
CA ALA A 65 -6.76 -21.32 -8.53
C ALA A 65 -5.87 -20.08 -8.39
N TYR A 66 -6.42 -18.94 -8.80
CA TYR A 66 -5.67 -17.68 -8.85
C TYR A 66 -6.36 -16.58 -8.07
N ALA A 67 -5.54 -15.80 -7.38
CA ALA A 67 -5.91 -14.59 -6.66
C ALA A 67 -5.19 -13.38 -7.25
N GLN A 68 -5.44 -12.19 -6.70
CA GLN A 68 -4.67 -11.00 -7.05
C GLN A 68 -3.36 -10.96 -6.25
N PRO A 69 -2.34 -10.20 -6.69
CA PRO A 69 -1.05 -10.13 -6.01
C PRO A 69 -1.11 -9.60 -4.57
N LEU A 70 -2.16 -8.88 -4.20
CA LEU A 70 -2.35 -8.29 -2.86
C LEU A 70 -3.77 -8.51 -2.32
N CYS A 71 -3.84 -8.54 -0.99
CA CYS A 71 -5.03 -8.91 -0.21
C CYS A 71 -6.27 -8.06 -0.50
N THR A 72 -6.20 -6.73 -0.53
CA THR A 72 -7.36 -5.88 -0.82
C THR A 72 -7.92 -6.15 -2.22
N ASN A 73 -7.04 -6.31 -3.21
CA ASN A 73 -7.44 -6.56 -4.59
C ASN A 73 -8.29 -7.83 -4.70
N THR A 74 -7.84 -8.93 -4.09
CA THR A 74 -8.57 -10.19 -4.04
C THR A 74 -9.87 -10.07 -3.26
N ARG A 75 -9.85 -9.39 -2.09
CA ARG A 75 -11.02 -9.23 -1.23
C ARG A 75 -12.13 -8.45 -1.91
N VAL A 76 -11.80 -7.41 -2.70
CA VAL A 76 -12.77 -6.66 -3.52
C VAL A 76 -13.41 -7.59 -4.56
N GLN A 77 -12.61 -8.38 -5.29
CA GLN A 77 -13.12 -9.31 -6.29
C GLN A 77 -14.02 -10.40 -5.68
N LEU A 78 -13.57 -11.01 -4.59
CA LEU A 78 -14.32 -12.06 -3.90
C LEU A 78 -15.67 -11.54 -3.37
N MET A 79 -15.71 -10.32 -2.82
CA MET A 79 -16.93 -9.71 -2.30
C MET A 79 -17.95 -9.40 -3.41
N THR A 80 -17.48 -8.97 -4.60
CA THR A 80 -18.36 -8.38 -5.62
C THR A 80 -18.56 -9.24 -6.87
N GLY A 81 -17.69 -10.23 -7.09
CA GLY A 81 -17.66 -11.01 -8.33
C GLY A 81 -17.17 -10.23 -9.55
N LYS A 82 -16.55 -9.06 -9.37
CA LYS A 82 -16.08 -8.17 -10.42
C LYS A 82 -14.56 -8.04 -10.40
N TYR A 83 -13.94 -7.89 -11.58
CA TYR A 83 -12.52 -7.55 -11.68
C TYR A 83 -12.24 -6.11 -11.21
N ASN A 84 -11.05 -5.89 -10.66
CA ASN A 84 -10.66 -4.60 -10.08
C ASN A 84 -10.65 -3.44 -11.08
N ASN A 85 -10.48 -3.68 -12.38
CA ASN A 85 -10.61 -2.64 -13.39
C ASN A 85 -12.01 -1.98 -13.46
N ARG A 86 -12.99 -2.54 -12.77
CA ARG A 86 -14.39 -2.06 -12.78
C ARG A 86 -14.81 -1.33 -11.52
N ASN A 87 -14.18 -1.64 -10.37
CA ASN A 87 -14.63 -1.14 -9.07
C ASN A 87 -13.51 -0.82 -8.07
N TRP A 88 -12.26 -0.78 -8.52
CA TRP A 88 -11.16 -0.37 -7.66
C TRP A 88 -11.27 1.09 -7.25
N LYS A 89 -11.07 1.37 -5.96
CA LYS A 89 -11.02 2.73 -5.40
C LYS A 89 -9.66 3.01 -4.78
N TYR A 90 -9.36 2.37 -3.66
CA TYR A 90 -8.13 2.52 -2.88
C TYR A 90 -7.76 1.22 -2.20
N PHE A 91 -6.49 1.06 -1.89
CA PHE A 91 -6.07 -0.04 -1.02
C PHE A 91 -6.76 0.05 0.35
N GLY A 92 -7.37 -1.05 0.81
CA GLY A 92 -8.11 -1.12 2.06
C GLY A 92 -9.57 -0.64 2.00
N ILE A 93 -10.08 -0.27 0.82
CA ILE A 93 -11.42 0.29 0.64
C ILE A 93 -12.22 -0.52 -0.38
N LEU A 94 -13.45 -0.92 0.00
CA LEU A 94 -14.51 -1.30 -0.93
C LEU A 94 -15.57 -0.18 -0.92
N ASP A 95 -16.01 0.23 -2.10
CA ASP A 95 -17.09 1.24 -2.23
C ASP A 95 -18.34 0.80 -1.46
N PRO A 96 -18.87 1.61 -0.52
CA PRO A 96 -20.07 1.27 0.24
C PRO A 96 -21.33 1.07 -0.60
N SER A 97 -21.34 1.54 -1.86
CA SER A 97 -22.47 1.30 -2.79
C SER A 97 -22.50 -0.09 -3.40
N GLU A 98 -21.38 -0.86 -3.30
CA GLU A 98 -21.31 -2.22 -3.82
C GLU A 98 -22.12 -3.19 -2.95
N LYS A 99 -22.69 -4.21 -3.60
CA LYS A 99 -23.27 -5.35 -2.90
C LYS A 99 -22.25 -6.47 -2.76
N THR A 100 -22.12 -6.99 -1.56
CA THR A 100 -21.16 -8.04 -1.22
C THR A 100 -21.78 -9.42 -1.22
N ILE A 101 -20.95 -10.46 -1.17
CA ILE A 101 -21.41 -11.84 -0.94
C ILE A 101 -22.29 -11.95 0.32
N GLY A 102 -22.05 -11.16 1.38
CA GLY A 102 -22.88 -11.14 2.59
C GLY A 102 -24.31 -10.72 2.28
N HIS A 103 -24.52 -9.64 1.54
CA HIS A 103 -25.83 -9.18 1.12
C HIS A 103 -26.59 -10.25 0.30
N PHE A 104 -25.89 -10.86 -0.67
CA PHE A 104 -26.49 -11.87 -1.52
C PHE A 104 -26.83 -13.15 -0.75
N MET A 105 -26.02 -13.55 0.22
CA MET A 105 -26.30 -14.71 1.06
C MET A 105 -27.47 -14.45 2.02
N GLN A 106 -27.59 -13.23 2.59
CA GLN A 106 -28.80 -12.84 3.33
C GLN A 106 -30.03 -12.90 2.43
N GLN A 107 -29.96 -12.32 1.23
CA GLN A 107 -31.07 -12.38 0.26
C GLN A 107 -31.40 -13.83 -0.17
N ALA A 108 -30.39 -14.70 -0.17
CA ALA A 108 -30.59 -16.14 -0.39
C ALA A 108 -31.26 -16.86 0.82
N GLY A 109 -31.44 -16.18 1.94
CA GLY A 109 -32.08 -16.72 3.16
C GLY A 109 -31.09 -17.41 4.11
N TYR A 110 -29.82 -17.04 4.11
CA TYR A 110 -28.82 -17.55 5.05
C TYR A 110 -28.69 -16.64 6.27
N GLN A 111 -28.40 -17.23 7.42
CA GLN A 111 -27.81 -16.51 8.55
C GLN A 111 -26.34 -16.25 8.22
N THR A 112 -25.83 -15.03 8.39
CA THR A 112 -24.49 -14.66 7.92
C THR A 112 -23.55 -14.25 9.06
N CYS A 113 -22.30 -14.71 8.99
CA CYS A 113 -21.26 -14.44 9.98
C CYS A 113 -19.93 -14.11 9.30
N MET A 114 -19.21 -13.15 9.84
CA MET A 114 -17.84 -12.85 9.46
C MET A 114 -16.92 -12.83 10.70
N ALA A 115 -15.77 -13.51 10.66
CA ALA A 115 -14.76 -13.37 11.72
C ALA A 115 -13.35 -13.32 11.12
N GLY A 116 -12.53 -12.35 11.54
CA GLY A 116 -11.15 -12.19 11.08
C GLY A 116 -10.82 -10.81 10.50
N LYS A 117 -9.96 -10.77 9.49
CA LYS A 117 -9.46 -9.54 8.85
C LYS A 117 -10.40 -9.05 7.76
N TRP A 118 -11.08 -7.92 7.96
CA TRP A 118 -11.97 -7.32 6.96
C TRP A 118 -11.21 -6.57 5.86
N GLN A 119 -10.46 -5.54 6.22
CA GLN A 119 -9.58 -4.73 5.33
C GLN A 119 -10.30 -4.13 4.10
N LEU A 120 -11.56 -3.72 4.24
CA LEU A 120 -12.36 -3.09 3.18
C LEU A 120 -13.08 -1.82 3.66
N GLN A 121 -12.87 -1.42 4.94
CA GLN A 121 -13.56 -0.30 5.56
C GLN A 121 -12.70 0.94 5.65
N SER A 122 -11.40 0.79 5.93
CA SER A 122 -10.52 1.89 6.28
C SER A 122 -9.06 1.47 6.09
N TYR A 123 -8.24 2.41 5.67
CA TYR A 123 -6.79 2.22 5.58
C TYR A 123 -6.10 3.56 5.77
N ASP A 124 -5.71 3.84 6.99
CA ASP A 124 -5.13 5.09 7.43
C ASP A 124 -3.83 4.88 8.22
N PRO A 125 -2.77 4.32 7.59
CA PRO A 125 -1.46 4.27 8.26
C PRO A 125 -1.00 5.70 8.55
N PRO A 126 -0.27 5.93 9.66
CA PRO A 126 0.33 7.22 9.93
C PRO A 126 1.26 7.59 8.76
N ASP A 127 1.48 8.86 8.55
CA ASP A 127 2.44 9.37 7.59
C ASP A 127 2.14 9.08 6.11
N TYR A 128 0.94 8.59 5.77
CA TYR A 128 0.51 8.46 4.39
C TYR A 128 -0.44 9.60 3.98
N PRO A 129 -0.11 10.35 2.91
CA PRO A 129 -0.93 11.47 2.47
C PRO A 129 -2.37 11.07 2.19
N GLY A 130 -3.32 11.76 2.81
CA GLY A 130 -4.74 11.50 2.63
C GLY A 130 -5.24 10.17 3.22
N ALA A 131 -4.47 9.47 4.06
CA ALA A 131 -4.93 8.26 4.74
C ALA A 131 -6.18 8.52 5.58
N GLU A 132 -6.22 9.64 6.30
CA GLU A 132 -7.37 10.04 7.11
C GLU A 132 -8.63 10.34 6.28
N MET A 133 -8.49 10.78 5.01
CA MET A 133 -9.63 10.93 4.09
C MET A 133 -10.34 9.60 3.84
N ARG A 134 -9.64 8.50 3.98
CA ARG A 134 -10.13 7.15 3.71
C ARG A 134 -10.57 6.44 4.97
N ARG A 135 -10.39 7.09 6.14
CA ARG A 135 -10.85 6.57 7.41
C ARG A 135 -12.36 6.38 7.38
N ASP A 136 -12.80 5.14 7.59
CA ASP A 136 -14.22 4.74 7.62
C ASP A 136 -15.04 5.10 6.35
N THR A 137 -14.39 5.36 5.23
CA THR A 137 -15.08 5.66 3.95
C THR A 137 -15.41 4.42 3.14
N GLY A 138 -14.82 3.27 3.47
CA GLY A 138 -15.12 2.00 2.84
C GLY A 138 -16.30 1.27 3.45
N MET A 139 -16.59 0.09 2.90
CA MET A 139 -17.65 -0.79 3.33
C MET A 139 -17.45 -1.26 4.77
N LYS A 140 -18.30 -0.85 5.69
CA LYS A 140 -18.31 -1.37 7.06
C LYS A 140 -18.84 -2.80 7.09
N VAL A 141 -18.31 -3.64 7.97
CA VAL A 141 -18.79 -5.03 8.11
C VAL A 141 -20.29 -5.07 8.46
N ALA A 142 -20.73 -4.15 9.32
CA ALA A 142 -22.15 -4.03 9.71
C ALA A 142 -23.07 -3.76 8.51
N ASP A 143 -22.56 -3.07 7.48
CA ASP A 143 -23.29 -2.70 6.29
C ASP A 143 -23.04 -3.68 5.12
N ALA A 144 -22.20 -4.70 5.33
CA ALA A 144 -21.76 -5.64 4.29
C ALA A 144 -22.61 -6.94 4.24
N GLY A 145 -23.76 -6.99 4.92
CA GLY A 145 -24.65 -8.14 4.92
C GLY A 145 -24.19 -9.29 5.83
N PHE A 146 -23.57 -8.99 6.97
CA PHE A 146 -23.21 -9.96 8.01
C PHE A 146 -23.99 -9.67 9.30
N ASP A 147 -24.81 -10.64 9.72
CA ASP A 147 -25.66 -10.54 10.92
C ASP A 147 -24.84 -10.52 12.22
N ALA A 148 -23.70 -11.20 12.20
CA ALA A 148 -22.76 -11.26 13.31
C ALA A 148 -21.34 -11.14 12.83
N TYR A 149 -20.47 -10.42 13.57
CA TYR A 149 -19.08 -10.32 13.22
C TYR A 149 -18.14 -10.15 14.41
N ASN A 150 -16.94 -10.66 14.24
CA ASN A 150 -15.79 -10.42 15.13
C ASN A 150 -14.58 -10.12 14.26
N MET A 151 -14.26 -8.86 14.06
CA MET A 151 -13.20 -8.47 13.13
C MET A 151 -11.98 -7.87 13.82
N TYR A 152 -10.81 -8.10 13.25
CA TYR A 152 -9.65 -7.30 13.53
C TYR A 152 -9.94 -5.84 13.17
N HIS A 153 -9.76 -4.94 14.11
CA HIS A 153 -10.11 -3.54 13.93
C HIS A 153 -9.25 -2.90 12.82
N SER A 154 -9.90 -2.40 11.79
CA SER A 154 -9.28 -1.79 10.61
C SER A 154 -9.44 -0.27 10.55
N GLY A 155 -9.83 0.37 11.64
CA GLY A 155 -9.98 1.81 11.73
C GLY A 155 -8.66 2.54 11.92
N HIS A 156 -8.68 3.55 12.71
CA HIS A 156 -7.53 4.37 13.12
C HIS A 156 -6.28 3.59 13.45
N THR A 157 -5.12 4.04 13.02
CA THR A 157 -3.84 3.39 13.30
C THR A 157 -3.56 3.31 14.79
N GLU A 158 -3.90 4.34 15.55
CA GLU A 158 -3.74 4.40 17.01
C GLU A 158 -4.63 3.40 17.75
N LEU A 159 -5.78 3.04 17.18
CA LEU A 159 -6.73 2.08 17.75
C LEU A 159 -6.58 0.67 17.19
N LYS A 160 -5.74 0.50 16.17
CA LYS A 160 -5.65 -0.75 15.42
C LYS A 160 -5.16 -1.92 16.28
N GLY A 161 -4.20 -1.69 17.16
CA GLY A 161 -3.65 -2.68 18.06
C GLY A 161 -3.08 -3.93 17.34
N SER A 162 -2.84 -4.98 18.11
CA SER A 162 -2.40 -6.26 17.57
C SER A 162 -3.57 -7.07 17.01
N ARG A 163 -3.30 -7.88 15.99
CA ARG A 163 -4.20 -8.92 15.48
C ARG A 163 -3.89 -10.30 16.09
N TYR A 164 -2.75 -10.44 16.75
CA TYR A 164 -2.23 -11.68 17.29
C TYR A 164 -2.29 -11.69 18.82
N ALA A 165 -1.17 -11.53 19.53
CA ALA A 165 -1.19 -11.45 20.99
C ALA A 165 -1.87 -10.17 21.47
N ASN A 166 -2.65 -10.26 22.54
CA ASN A 166 -3.39 -9.16 23.13
C ASN A 166 -4.21 -8.35 22.09
N PRO A 167 -5.08 -9.01 21.30
CA PRO A 167 -5.68 -8.41 20.12
C PRO A 167 -6.64 -7.27 20.45
N THR A 168 -6.78 -6.34 19.48
CA THR A 168 -7.87 -5.35 19.46
C THR A 168 -8.89 -5.77 18.42
N LEU A 169 -10.12 -6.02 18.85
CA LEU A 169 -11.18 -6.60 18.03
C LEU A 169 -12.46 -5.76 18.12
N ASN A 170 -13.20 -5.67 17.02
CA ASN A 170 -14.55 -5.16 16.99
C ASN A 170 -15.55 -6.32 16.91
N ILE A 171 -16.31 -6.54 17.95
CA ILE A 171 -17.29 -7.62 18.05
C ILE A 171 -18.70 -7.01 18.01
N ASN A 172 -19.40 -7.20 16.90
CA ASN A 172 -20.77 -6.67 16.69
C ASN A 172 -20.90 -5.18 17.05
N GLY A 173 -19.95 -4.36 16.63
CA GLY A 173 -19.93 -2.91 16.89
C GLY A 173 -19.24 -2.49 18.19
N THR A 174 -18.91 -3.41 19.09
CA THR A 174 -18.21 -3.11 20.33
C THR A 174 -16.71 -3.32 20.17
N LEU A 175 -15.92 -2.26 20.45
CA LEU A 175 -14.47 -2.31 20.39
C LEU A 175 -13.90 -2.87 21.71
N HIS A 176 -13.13 -3.95 21.59
CA HIS A 176 -12.38 -4.58 22.68
C HIS A 176 -10.89 -4.38 22.41
N GLN A 177 -10.25 -3.52 23.21
CA GLN A 177 -8.84 -3.17 23.04
C GLN A 177 -7.93 -4.05 23.88
N ASN A 178 -6.80 -4.49 23.30
CA ASN A 178 -5.71 -5.15 24.01
C ASN A 178 -6.19 -6.28 24.95
N ILE A 179 -6.95 -7.24 24.41
CA ILE A 179 -7.52 -8.35 25.21
C ILE A 179 -6.39 -9.21 25.75
N ASP A 180 -6.03 -8.97 27.03
CA ASP A 180 -4.84 -9.49 27.68
C ASP A 180 -4.78 -11.01 27.70
N GLY A 181 -3.60 -11.55 27.43
CA GLY A 181 -3.28 -13.00 27.44
C GLY A 181 -3.97 -13.79 26.35
N LYS A 182 -4.73 -13.15 25.44
CA LYS A 182 -5.47 -13.84 24.36
C LYS A 182 -4.73 -13.78 23.04
N TYR A 183 -5.09 -14.70 22.15
CA TYR A 183 -4.62 -14.78 20.76
C TYR A 183 -5.78 -14.55 19.79
N GLY A 184 -5.65 -13.60 18.87
CA GLY A 184 -6.74 -13.20 17.98
C GLY A 184 -7.33 -14.35 17.17
N PRO A 185 -6.51 -15.19 16.49
CA PRO A 185 -7.00 -16.34 15.75
C PRO A 185 -7.83 -17.32 16.58
N ASP A 186 -7.49 -17.54 17.86
CA ASP A 186 -8.31 -18.38 18.73
C ASP A 186 -9.68 -17.77 18.98
N LEU A 187 -9.73 -16.47 19.27
CA LEU A 187 -10.99 -15.75 19.52
C LEU A 187 -11.91 -15.76 18.30
N TRP A 188 -11.35 -15.73 17.09
CA TRP A 188 -12.17 -15.86 15.87
C TRP A 188 -12.71 -17.27 15.67
N VAL A 189 -11.87 -18.29 15.87
CA VAL A 189 -12.30 -19.70 15.78
C VAL A 189 -13.38 -20.02 16.82
N ASP A 190 -13.19 -19.55 18.05
CA ASP A 190 -14.17 -19.73 19.13
C ASP A 190 -15.51 -19.05 18.80
N PHE A 191 -15.45 -17.82 18.27
CA PHE A 191 -16.63 -17.08 17.83
C PHE A 191 -17.37 -17.81 16.69
N ILE A 192 -16.64 -18.32 15.68
CA ILE A 192 -17.23 -19.11 14.58
C ILE A 192 -17.86 -20.38 15.10
N ASN A 193 -17.16 -21.13 15.95
CA ASN A 193 -17.66 -22.38 16.49
C ASN A 193 -18.93 -22.20 17.33
N ASP A 194 -18.97 -21.13 18.13
CA ASP A 194 -20.15 -20.74 18.91
C ASP A 194 -21.34 -20.32 18.01
N TYR A 195 -21.01 -19.53 16.96
CA TYR A 195 -22.00 -19.13 15.95
C TYR A 195 -22.60 -20.33 15.23
N VAL A 196 -21.77 -21.25 14.70
CA VAL A 196 -22.19 -22.47 14.01
C VAL A 196 -23.08 -23.31 14.90
N ARG A 197 -22.72 -23.51 16.17
CA ARG A 197 -23.52 -24.26 17.15
C ARG A 197 -24.89 -23.62 17.39
N LYS A 198 -24.99 -22.29 17.48
CA LYS A 198 -26.26 -21.56 17.66
C LYS A 198 -27.11 -21.55 16.39
N ALA A 199 -26.45 -21.31 15.23
CA ALA A 199 -27.13 -21.26 13.95
C ALA A 199 -27.72 -22.63 13.54
N SER A 200 -27.01 -23.72 13.85
CA SER A 200 -27.46 -25.09 13.54
C SER A 200 -28.71 -25.55 14.30
N GLN A 201 -29.14 -24.80 15.32
CA GLN A 201 -30.40 -25.06 16.06
C GLN A 201 -31.62 -24.45 15.37
N LYS A 202 -31.46 -23.73 14.27
CA LYS A 202 -32.50 -23.10 13.49
C LYS A 202 -32.71 -23.84 12.16
N ASP A 203 -33.90 -23.78 11.62
CA ASP A 203 -34.25 -24.40 10.32
C ASP A 203 -33.73 -23.61 9.11
N GLN A 204 -32.77 -22.73 9.30
CA GLN A 204 -32.20 -21.82 8.29
C GLN A 204 -30.68 -22.10 8.14
N PRO A 205 -30.16 -22.27 6.92
CA PRO A 205 -28.76 -22.51 6.73
C PRO A 205 -27.92 -21.30 7.10
N PHE A 206 -26.63 -21.50 7.40
CA PHE A 206 -25.71 -20.45 7.71
C PHE A 206 -24.60 -20.32 6.66
N PHE A 207 -24.11 -19.09 6.49
CA PHE A 207 -22.90 -18.73 5.75
C PHE A 207 -21.89 -18.08 6.69
N VAL A 208 -20.70 -18.66 6.78
CA VAL A 208 -19.58 -18.11 7.54
C VAL A 208 -18.48 -17.73 6.57
N TYR A 209 -18.02 -16.48 6.64
CA TYR A 209 -16.81 -16.00 5.99
C TYR A 209 -15.72 -15.81 7.04
N TYR A 210 -14.64 -16.60 6.94
CA TYR A 210 -13.48 -16.51 7.82
C TYR A 210 -12.25 -16.03 7.06
N PRO A 211 -12.09 -14.71 6.83
CA PRO A 211 -10.84 -14.14 6.37
C PRO A 211 -9.82 -14.14 7.51
N MET A 212 -8.95 -15.10 7.50
CA MET A 212 -7.89 -15.23 8.51
C MET A 212 -6.95 -14.02 8.49
N ALA A 213 -6.24 -13.77 9.60
CA ALA A 213 -5.07 -12.91 9.61
C ALA A 213 -3.76 -13.72 9.50
N LEU A 214 -3.84 -15.04 9.63
CA LEU A 214 -2.70 -15.95 9.51
C LEU A 214 -2.48 -16.36 8.05
N PRO A 215 -1.21 -16.55 7.65
CA PRO A 215 0.06 -16.27 8.37
C PRO A 215 0.70 -14.90 8.02
N HIS A 216 -0.08 -13.83 7.86
CA HIS A 216 0.36 -12.49 7.44
C HIS A 216 1.33 -11.83 8.44
N TRP A 217 2.22 -10.99 7.92
CA TRP A 217 3.08 -10.11 8.72
C TRP A 217 2.29 -9.24 9.74
N PRO A 218 2.82 -8.94 10.97
CA PRO A 218 4.10 -9.36 11.49
C PRO A 218 4.17 -10.85 11.79
N MET A 219 5.31 -11.48 11.51
CA MET A 219 5.54 -12.88 11.84
C MET A 219 5.97 -12.98 13.29
N VAL A 220 5.07 -13.48 14.13
CA VAL A 220 5.20 -13.48 15.60
C VAL A 220 4.91 -14.87 16.19
N PRO A 221 5.33 -15.14 17.43
CA PRO A 221 5.00 -16.38 18.12
C PRO A 221 3.49 -16.65 18.16
N THR A 222 3.12 -17.91 18.01
CA THR A 222 1.79 -18.43 18.25
C THR A 222 1.69 -19.04 19.65
N PRO A 223 0.50 -19.34 20.17
CA PRO A 223 0.37 -20.09 21.45
C PRO A 223 1.10 -21.43 21.50
N ASP A 224 1.43 -22.02 20.36
CA ASP A 224 2.20 -23.27 20.28
C ASP A 224 3.73 -23.04 20.17
N SER A 225 4.17 -21.79 19.98
CA SER A 225 5.58 -21.42 19.95
C SER A 225 6.17 -21.41 21.37
N LYS A 226 7.44 -21.77 21.50
CA LYS A 226 8.15 -21.78 22.78
C LYS A 226 8.17 -20.40 23.46
N GLU A 227 8.31 -19.35 22.67
CA GLU A 227 8.40 -17.96 23.11
C GLU A 227 7.08 -17.42 23.67
N TRP A 228 5.95 -18.06 23.36
CA TRP A 228 4.63 -17.61 23.84
C TRP A 228 4.50 -17.58 25.37
N SER A 229 5.25 -18.45 26.06
CA SER A 229 5.24 -18.50 27.54
C SER A 229 5.76 -17.21 28.20
N ASP A 230 6.59 -16.42 27.49
CA ASP A 230 7.06 -15.12 27.93
C ASP A 230 6.19 -14.00 27.33
N PRO A 231 5.39 -13.28 28.15
CA PRO A 231 4.53 -12.20 27.65
C PRO A 231 5.26 -11.11 26.85
N ASN A 232 6.54 -10.85 27.16
CA ASN A 232 7.32 -9.81 26.50
C ASN A 232 7.78 -10.24 25.09
N ARG A 233 7.73 -11.54 24.77
CA ARG A 233 8.16 -12.09 23.49
C ARG A 233 7.01 -12.42 22.54
N ARG A 234 5.76 -12.33 22.97
CA ARG A 234 4.58 -12.70 22.17
C ARG A 234 4.40 -11.89 20.89
N LEU A 235 5.03 -10.72 20.80
CA LEU A 235 5.04 -9.85 19.62
C LEU A 235 6.47 -9.70 19.03
N GLU A 236 7.40 -10.56 19.39
CA GLU A 236 8.74 -10.64 18.79
C GLU A 236 8.61 -10.95 17.30
N GLU A 237 9.11 -10.08 16.44
CA GLU A 237 9.03 -10.25 14.99
C GLU A 237 10.27 -10.98 14.44
N ASP A 238 10.05 -12.13 13.78
CA ASP A 238 11.09 -12.85 13.07
C ASP A 238 10.47 -13.77 12.01
N THR A 239 11.09 -13.86 10.84
CA THR A 239 10.64 -14.74 9.74
C THR A 239 10.60 -16.22 10.13
N ARG A 240 11.37 -16.66 11.14
CA ARG A 240 11.33 -18.04 11.67
C ARG A 240 9.95 -18.44 12.18
N TYR A 241 9.14 -17.49 12.66
CA TYR A 241 7.79 -17.77 13.17
C TYR A 241 6.77 -18.04 12.08
N PHE A 242 7.13 -17.83 10.80
CA PHE A 242 6.21 -18.14 9.71
C PHE A 242 5.79 -19.60 9.71
N ALA A 243 6.71 -20.53 10.00
CA ALA A 243 6.41 -21.95 10.10
C ALA A 243 5.37 -22.24 11.21
N ASP A 244 5.53 -21.62 12.38
CA ASP A 244 4.58 -21.75 13.49
C ASP A 244 3.20 -21.18 13.10
N MET A 245 3.18 -20.06 12.39
CA MET A 245 1.95 -19.43 11.96
C MET A 245 1.21 -20.24 10.88
N VAL A 246 1.92 -20.89 9.96
CA VAL A 246 1.31 -21.83 8.98
C VAL A 246 0.74 -23.05 9.70
N ALA A 247 1.47 -23.65 10.65
CA ALA A 247 0.97 -24.75 11.46
C ALA A 247 -0.27 -24.34 12.29
N TYR A 248 -0.30 -23.09 12.78
CA TYR A 248 -1.45 -22.56 13.50
C TYR A 248 -2.64 -22.25 12.59
N THR A 249 -2.40 -21.83 11.33
CA THR A 249 -3.42 -21.74 10.29
C THR A 249 -4.13 -23.09 10.11
N ASP A 250 -3.34 -24.14 9.91
CA ASP A 250 -3.83 -25.53 9.80
C ASP A 250 -4.65 -25.97 11.01
N LYS A 251 -4.15 -25.69 12.23
CA LYS A 251 -4.85 -25.98 13.50
C LYS A 251 -6.20 -25.26 13.59
N CYS A 252 -6.28 -23.98 13.20
CA CYS A 252 -7.53 -23.21 13.19
C CYS A 252 -8.57 -23.84 12.26
N VAL A 253 -8.16 -24.23 11.04
CA VAL A 253 -9.02 -24.94 10.10
C VAL A 253 -9.48 -26.28 10.69
N GLY A 254 -8.57 -27.04 11.27
CA GLY A 254 -8.86 -28.32 11.94
C GLY A 254 -9.91 -28.19 13.04
N ARG A 255 -9.85 -27.15 13.87
CA ARG A 255 -10.82 -26.87 14.95
C ARG A 255 -12.24 -26.58 14.39
N ILE A 256 -12.34 -25.82 13.30
CA ILE A 256 -13.64 -25.53 12.67
C ILE A 256 -14.24 -26.80 12.06
N VAL A 257 -13.44 -27.58 11.31
CA VAL A 257 -13.89 -28.85 10.71
C VAL A 257 -14.34 -29.84 11.79
N ALA A 258 -13.56 -29.98 12.87
CA ALA A 258 -13.91 -30.86 13.98
C ALA A 258 -15.21 -30.46 14.67
N ASN A 259 -15.49 -29.17 14.84
CA ASN A 259 -16.75 -28.66 15.40
C ASN A 259 -17.95 -28.98 14.47
N VAL A 260 -17.81 -28.75 13.17
CA VAL A 260 -18.86 -29.12 12.17
C VAL A 260 -19.17 -30.63 12.22
N ASP A 261 -18.11 -31.45 12.27
CA ASP A 261 -18.25 -32.90 12.29
C ASP A 261 -18.88 -33.38 13.63
N ALA A 262 -18.49 -32.78 14.76
CA ALA A 262 -19.04 -33.11 16.09
C ALA A 262 -20.52 -32.71 16.26
N LEU A 263 -20.97 -31.67 15.56
CA LEU A 263 -22.38 -31.25 15.53
C LEU A 263 -23.25 -32.08 14.58
N GLY A 264 -22.69 -33.09 13.89
CA GLY A 264 -23.42 -33.90 12.90
C GLY A 264 -23.76 -33.16 11.61
N LEU A 265 -23.04 -32.07 11.33
CA LEU A 265 -23.29 -31.21 10.15
C LEU A 265 -22.37 -31.53 8.96
N LYS A 266 -21.56 -32.58 9.06
CA LYS A 266 -20.52 -32.94 8.09
C LYS A 266 -21.04 -33.02 6.65
N GLU A 267 -22.20 -33.70 6.43
CA GLU A 267 -22.81 -33.90 5.12
C GLU A 267 -23.71 -32.73 4.70
N LYS A 268 -23.98 -31.82 5.63
CA LYS A 268 -24.79 -30.61 5.41
C LYS A 268 -23.99 -29.35 5.21
N THR A 269 -22.64 -29.44 5.19
CA THR A 269 -21.75 -28.23 5.16
C THR A 269 -20.74 -28.34 4.04
N LEU A 270 -20.78 -27.38 3.13
CA LEU A 270 -19.73 -27.09 2.16
C LEU A 270 -18.66 -26.24 2.82
N ILE A 271 -17.41 -26.72 2.90
CA ILE A 271 -16.26 -25.99 3.40
C ILE A 271 -15.34 -25.68 2.22
N LEU A 272 -15.02 -24.41 2.03
CA LEU A 272 -14.06 -23.90 1.04
C LEU A 272 -12.87 -23.29 1.77
N PHE A 273 -11.66 -23.69 1.41
CA PHE A 273 -10.41 -23.06 1.86
C PHE A 273 -9.71 -22.42 0.65
N TYR A 274 -9.34 -21.15 0.76
CA TYR A 274 -8.72 -20.35 -0.28
C TYR A 274 -7.64 -19.43 0.32
N SER A 275 -6.79 -18.77 -0.47
CA SER A 275 -5.90 -17.72 0.01
C SER A 275 -6.04 -16.44 -0.83
N ASP A 276 -5.73 -15.30 -0.22
CA ASP A 276 -5.93 -14.01 -0.88
C ASP A 276 -4.77 -13.55 -1.77
N ASN A 277 -3.57 -14.07 -1.57
CA ASN A 277 -2.39 -13.88 -2.42
C ASN A 277 -1.28 -14.86 -2.02
N GLY A 278 -0.19 -14.85 -2.78
CA GLY A 278 0.98 -15.68 -2.49
C GLY A 278 1.72 -15.29 -1.22
N THR A 279 2.64 -16.14 -0.80
CA THR A 279 3.46 -15.99 0.41
C THR A 279 4.32 -14.71 0.37
N ASN A 280 4.62 -14.15 1.54
CA ASN A 280 5.47 -12.98 1.71
C ASN A 280 6.85 -13.18 1.06
N VAL A 281 7.35 -12.16 0.35
CA VAL A 281 8.63 -12.21 -0.41
C VAL A 281 9.88 -12.48 0.45
N LYS A 282 9.80 -12.31 1.77
CA LYS A 282 10.90 -12.63 2.70
C LYS A 282 10.99 -14.11 3.05
N ILE A 283 10.04 -14.92 2.61
CA ILE A 283 9.95 -16.34 2.91
C ILE A 283 10.38 -17.16 1.71
N THR A 284 11.17 -18.18 1.94
CA THR A 284 11.49 -19.23 0.98
C THR A 284 11.01 -20.56 1.51
N SER A 285 10.07 -21.17 0.81
CA SER A 285 9.49 -22.48 1.15
C SER A 285 10.12 -23.58 0.30
N GLN A 286 10.28 -24.77 0.87
CA GLN A 286 10.74 -25.95 0.13
C GLN A 286 9.53 -26.71 -0.41
N THR A 287 9.63 -27.17 -1.64
CA THR A 287 8.68 -28.10 -2.25
C THR A 287 9.41 -29.35 -2.75
N LYS A 288 8.66 -30.34 -3.22
CA LYS A 288 9.24 -31.54 -3.85
C LYS A 288 10.02 -31.21 -5.13
N GLU A 289 9.75 -30.06 -5.74
CA GLU A 289 10.34 -29.59 -7.00
C GLU A 289 11.47 -28.59 -6.78
N GLY A 290 11.69 -28.16 -5.51
CA GLY A 290 12.75 -27.23 -5.16
C GLY A 290 12.24 -26.05 -4.33
N PRO A 291 13.09 -25.04 -4.05
CA PRO A 291 12.74 -23.88 -3.28
C PRO A 291 11.86 -22.91 -4.09
N VAL A 292 10.87 -22.35 -3.43
CA VAL A 292 10.00 -21.27 -3.96
C VAL A 292 10.12 -20.06 -3.06
N VAL A 293 10.54 -18.93 -3.62
CA VAL A 293 10.53 -17.63 -2.94
C VAL A 293 9.12 -17.05 -3.03
N GLY A 294 8.59 -16.55 -1.91
CA GLY A 294 7.27 -15.93 -1.89
C GLY A 294 7.15 -14.77 -2.87
N GLY A 295 5.96 -14.56 -3.41
CA GLY A 295 5.68 -13.60 -4.47
C GLY A 295 4.62 -12.55 -4.13
N LYS A 296 4.28 -12.35 -2.86
CA LYS A 296 3.29 -11.32 -2.47
C LYS A 296 3.61 -9.97 -3.11
N GLY A 297 2.63 -9.37 -3.79
CA GLY A 297 2.80 -8.10 -4.51
C GLY A 297 3.34 -8.25 -5.93
N LEU A 298 3.81 -9.42 -6.31
CA LEU A 298 4.27 -9.72 -7.67
C LEU A 298 3.18 -10.40 -8.49
N THR A 299 3.15 -10.12 -9.78
CA THR A 299 2.18 -10.73 -10.70
C THR A 299 2.57 -12.14 -11.16
N THR A 300 3.75 -12.64 -10.82
CA THR A 300 4.20 -14.01 -11.11
C THR A 300 3.33 -15.07 -10.42
N ASP A 301 3.48 -16.33 -10.79
CA ASP A 301 2.75 -17.44 -10.16
C ASP A 301 2.94 -17.48 -8.64
N ALA A 302 4.14 -17.25 -8.12
CA ALA A 302 4.39 -17.18 -6.69
C ALA A 302 3.57 -16.10 -5.94
N GLY A 303 3.08 -15.07 -6.67
CA GLY A 303 2.24 -14.01 -6.10
C GLY A 303 0.74 -14.24 -6.26
N THR A 304 0.33 -15.04 -7.26
CA THR A 304 -1.07 -15.16 -7.67
C THR A 304 -1.65 -16.56 -7.61
N HIS A 305 -0.83 -17.62 -7.68
CA HIS A 305 -1.27 -19.01 -7.59
C HIS A 305 -1.47 -19.41 -6.13
N VAL A 306 -2.70 -19.69 -5.75
CA VAL A 306 -3.12 -19.91 -4.36
C VAL A 306 -3.85 -21.24 -4.19
N PRO A 307 -3.84 -21.84 -3.00
CA PRO A 307 -4.59 -23.06 -2.75
C PRO A 307 -6.12 -22.82 -2.79
N LEU A 308 -6.85 -23.76 -3.37
CA LEU A 308 -8.30 -23.86 -3.25
C LEU A 308 -8.67 -25.32 -2.99
N ILE A 309 -9.29 -25.57 -1.83
CA ILE A 309 -9.76 -26.89 -1.41
C ILE A 309 -11.26 -26.79 -1.09
N ALA A 310 -12.06 -27.72 -1.62
CA ALA A 310 -13.49 -27.79 -1.36
C ALA A 310 -13.85 -29.16 -0.75
N ARG A 311 -14.49 -29.16 0.44
CA ARG A 311 -14.94 -30.39 1.12
C ARG A 311 -16.44 -30.34 1.35
N TRP A 312 -17.14 -31.35 0.85
CA TRP A 312 -18.55 -31.59 1.15
C TRP A 312 -18.83 -33.10 1.02
N PRO A 313 -18.66 -33.88 2.10
CA PRO A 313 -18.84 -35.32 2.08
C PRO A 313 -20.24 -35.76 1.61
N GLY A 314 -20.28 -36.79 0.78
CA GLY A 314 -21.53 -37.25 0.14
C GLY A 314 -21.91 -36.52 -1.14
N TYR A 315 -21.33 -35.33 -1.41
CA TYR A 315 -21.62 -34.53 -2.61
C TYR A 315 -20.42 -34.34 -3.50
N ILE A 316 -19.23 -34.07 -2.91
CA ILE A 316 -18.00 -33.89 -3.65
C ILE A 316 -17.18 -35.18 -3.65
N THR A 317 -16.82 -35.67 -4.85
CA THR A 317 -15.88 -36.79 -5.00
C THR A 317 -14.46 -36.29 -4.77
N PRO A 318 -13.71 -36.89 -3.85
CA PRO A 318 -12.30 -36.52 -3.62
C PRO A 318 -11.45 -36.65 -4.89
N GLY A 319 -10.56 -35.68 -5.10
CA GLY A 319 -9.62 -35.71 -6.25
C GLY A 319 -9.03 -34.34 -6.59
N LYS A 320 -8.22 -34.32 -7.63
CA LYS A 320 -7.63 -33.11 -8.19
C LYS A 320 -8.47 -32.57 -9.33
N ASN A 321 -8.67 -31.26 -9.36
CA ASN A 321 -9.37 -30.53 -10.41
C ASN A 321 -8.38 -29.60 -11.11
N ALA A 322 -8.20 -29.79 -12.41
CA ALA A 322 -7.26 -29.01 -13.20
C ALA A 322 -7.86 -27.73 -13.81
N ASN A 323 -9.14 -27.44 -13.58
CA ASN A 323 -9.78 -26.27 -14.17
C ASN A 323 -9.36 -24.98 -13.47
N LEU A 324 -9.37 -23.89 -14.24
CA LEU A 324 -9.11 -22.54 -13.73
C LEU A 324 -10.23 -22.07 -12.81
N VAL A 325 -9.85 -21.42 -11.71
CA VAL A 325 -10.74 -20.68 -10.81
C VAL A 325 -10.11 -19.33 -10.48
N ASP A 326 -10.93 -18.30 -10.45
CA ASP A 326 -10.58 -16.93 -10.13
C ASP A 326 -11.34 -16.43 -8.89
N SER A 327 -10.82 -15.43 -8.20
CA SER A 327 -11.49 -14.85 -7.01
C SER A 327 -12.89 -14.34 -7.29
N THR A 328 -13.19 -13.91 -8.52
CA THR A 328 -14.53 -13.46 -8.92
C THR A 328 -15.56 -14.58 -8.95
N ASP A 329 -15.13 -15.85 -9.05
CA ASP A 329 -15.98 -17.03 -9.22
C ASP A 329 -16.72 -17.44 -7.95
N PHE A 330 -16.32 -16.95 -6.78
CA PHE A 330 -16.92 -17.34 -5.52
C PHE A 330 -18.37 -16.88 -5.38
N LEU A 331 -18.70 -15.63 -5.73
CA LEU A 331 -20.06 -15.10 -5.62
C LEU A 331 -21.09 -15.96 -6.40
N PRO A 332 -20.94 -16.21 -7.72
CA PRO A 332 -21.89 -17.04 -8.44
C PRO A 332 -21.88 -18.50 -7.97
N THR A 333 -20.76 -19.03 -7.49
CA THR A 333 -20.66 -20.39 -6.95
C THR A 333 -21.45 -20.55 -5.65
N LEU A 334 -21.31 -19.60 -4.73
CA LEU A 334 -22.06 -19.60 -3.46
C LEU A 334 -23.57 -19.49 -3.70
N LEU A 335 -24.01 -18.65 -4.63
CA LEU A 335 -25.41 -18.49 -4.99
C LEU A 335 -25.98 -19.74 -5.67
N GLU A 336 -25.18 -20.41 -6.51
CA GLU A 336 -25.61 -21.66 -7.13
C GLU A 336 -25.67 -22.81 -6.10
N ALA A 337 -24.70 -22.90 -5.17
CA ALA A 337 -24.72 -23.82 -4.04
C ALA A 337 -25.93 -23.58 -3.13
N ALA A 338 -26.30 -22.33 -2.93
CA ALA A 338 -27.49 -21.91 -2.18
C ALA A 338 -28.80 -22.14 -2.94
N GLN A 339 -28.79 -22.74 -4.13
CA GLN A 339 -29.98 -22.93 -5.01
C GLN A 339 -30.67 -21.59 -5.33
N ARG A 340 -29.88 -20.50 -5.45
CA ARG A 340 -30.35 -19.14 -5.72
C ARG A 340 -29.57 -18.48 -6.87
N LYS A 341 -29.24 -19.27 -7.89
CA LYS A 341 -28.52 -18.82 -9.10
C LYS A 341 -29.14 -17.58 -9.75
N GLN A 342 -30.49 -17.46 -9.65
CA GLN A 342 -31.22 -16.29 -10.18
C GLN A 342 -30.88 -14.96 -9.47
N LEU A 343 -30.23 -14.99 -8.30
CA LEU A 343 -29.77 -13.81 -7.60
C LEU A 343 -28.39 -13.33 -8.10
N THR A 344 -27.75 -14.11 -8.98
CA THR A 344 -26.45 -13.73 -9.55
C THR A 344 -26.62 -12.47 -10.41
N PRO A 345 -25.91 -11.38 -10.10
CA PRO A 345 -26.00 -10.16 -10.90
C PRO A 345 -25.52 -10.42 -12.34
N ALA A 346 -26.17 -9.75 -13.30
CA ALA A 346 -25.81 -9.88 -14.71
C ALA A 346 -24.48 -9.19 -15.07
N ASP A 347 -24.02 -8.28 -14.21
CA ASP A 347 -22.85 -7.42 -14.43
C ASP A 347 -21.58 -7.90 -13.70
N ILE A 348 -21.47 -9.19 -13.33
CA ILE A 348 -20.27 -9.77 -12.73
C ILE A 348 -19.39 -10.46 -13.78
N ASP A 349 -18.12 -10.67 -13.42
CA ASP A 349 -17.11 -11.34 -14.27
C ASP A 349 -16.92 -12.82 -13.86
N GLY A 350 -17.45 -13.19 -12.68
CA GLY A 350 -17.31 -14.52 -12.12
C GLY A 350 -18.08 -15.60 -12.84
N MET A 351 -17.52 -16.80 -12.90
CA MET A 351 -18.11 -18.01 -13.44
C MET A 351 -18.25 -19.07 -12.34
N SER A 352 -19.46 -19.60 -12.13
CA SER A 352 -19.66 -20.62 -11.09
C SER A 352 -18.88 -21.90 -11.37
N PHE A 353 -18.09 -22.34 -10.38
CA PHE A 353 -17.45 -23.67 -10.38
C PHE A 353 -18.26 -24.72 -9.58
N TYR A 354 -19.44 -24.38 -9.07
CA TYR A 354 -20.29 -25.31 -8.31
C TYR A 354 -20.60 -26.62 -9.05
N PRO A 355 -20.96 -26.62 -10.37
CA PRO A 355 -21.17 -27.87 -11.09
C PRO A 355 -19.94 -28.77 -11.13
N GLN A 356 -18.72 -28.18 -11.15
CA GLN A 356 -17.46 -28.93 -11.13
C GLN A 356 -17.29 -29.66 -9.79
N LEU A 357 -17.67 -29.03 -8.68
CA LEU A 357 -17.63 -29.65 -7.34
C LEU A 357 -18.45 -30.93 -7.30
N LEU A 358 -19.57 -30.97 -8.04
CA LEU A 358 -20.48 -32.09 -8.11
C LEU A 358 -20.12 -33.10 -9.22
N GLY A 359 -18.95 -32.96 -9.86
CA GLY A 359 -18.54 -33.81 -10.99
C GLY A 359 -19.43 -33.71 -12.23
N LYS A 360 -20.23 -32.63 -12.35
CA LYS A 360 -21.11 -32.40 -13.49
C LYS A 360 -20.37 -31.70 -14.63
N LYS A 361 -20.79 -31.98 -15.87
CA LYS A 361 -20.30 -31.22 -17.04
C LYS A 361 -20.72 -29.74 -16.89
N ALA A 362 -19.75 -28.83 -16.98
CA ALA A 362 -19.95 -27.38 -16.82
C ALA A 362 -19.12 -26.60 -17.87
N ASN A 363 -19.53 -25.37 -18.09
CA ASN A 363 -18.65 -24.42 -18.73
C ASN A 363 -17.51 -24.11 -17.74
N VAL A 364 -16.28 -24.40 -18.14
CA VAL A 364 -15.08 -24.09 -17.35
C VAL A 364 -14.56 -22.73 -17.77
N ARG A 365 -13.94 -22.02 -16.84
CA ARG A 365 -13.27 -20.75 -17.12
C ARG A 365 -12.13 -21.00 -18.13
N PRO A 366 -12.12 -20.32 -19.29
CA PRO A 366 -11.07 -20.54 -20.29
C PRO A 366 -9.80 -19.75 -20.00
N TRP A 367 -9.90 -18.67 -19.21
CA TRP A 367 -8.79 -17.77 -18.86
C TRP A 367 -9.08 -17.03 -17.55
N VAL A 368 -8.02 -16.53 -16.91
CA VAL A 368 -8.05 -15.59 -15.77
C VAL A 368 -7.52 -14.25 -16.23
N PHE A 369 -8.12 -13.17 -15.77
CA PHE A 369 -7.67 -11.80 -16.04
C PHE A 369 -7.22 -11.13 -14.73
N CYS A 370 -6.12 -10.42 -14.81
CA CYS A 370 -5.63 -9.59 -13.72
C CYS A 370 -5.51 -8.12 -14.16
N HIS A 371 -6.13 -7.26 -13.39
CA HIS A 371 -5.84 -5.82 -13.39
C HIS A 371 -5.26 -5.49 -12.02
N TYR A 372 -3.98 -5.21 -11.99
CA TYR A 372 -3.25 -4.95 -10.79
C TYR A 372 -2.71 -3.53 -10.77
N ASP A 373 -3.36 -2.68 -10.01
CA ASP A 373 -2.87 -1.38 -9.58
C ASP A 373 -3.32 -1.17 -8.13
N PRO A 374 -2.46 -1.48 -7.14
CA PRO A 374 -2.86 -1.32 -5.74
C PRO A 374 -2.90 0.13 -5.28
N ARG A 375 -2.57 1.07 -6.16
CA ARG A 375 -2.59 2.51 -5.89
C ARG A 375 -4.00 3.09 -5.99
N PRO A 376 -4.27 4.22 -5.29
CA PRO A 376 -3.42 4.78 -4.25
C PRO A 376 -3.47 3.96 -2.96
N GLY A 377 -2.36 3.95 -2.23
CA GLY A 377 -2.25 3.22 -0.95
C GLY A 377 -0.86 3.42 -0.34
N TRP A 378 -0.76 3.35 0.99
CA TRP A 378 0.51 3.45 1.68
C TRP A 378 1.49 2.41 1.15
N ASP A 379 2.76 2.79 0.93
CA ASP A 379 3.81 1.96 0.31
C ASP A 379 3.44 1.33 -1.06
N LYS A 380 2.33 1.77 -1.68
CA LYS A 380 1.85 1.20 -2.95
C LYS A 380 2.44 1.89 -4.19
N ASP A 381 3.04 3.06 -4.03
CA ASP A 381 3.69 3.80 -5.13
C ASP A 381 4.89 3.05 -5.73
N GLN A 382 5.44 2.07 -5.00
CA GLN A 382 6.44 1.13 -5.51
C GLN A 382 5.91 0.15 -6.56
N PHE A 383 4.58 0.00 -6.72
CA PHE A 383 3.97 -0.92 -7.66
C PHE A 383 3.53 -0.17 -8.91
N SER A 384 3.76 -0.78 -10.06
CA SER A 384 3.28 -0.31 -11.35
C SER A 384 1.91 -0.90 -11.66
N HIS A 385 1.13 -0.19 -12.50
CA HIS A 385 -0.05 -0.77 -13.11
C HIS A 385 0.36 -1.89 -14.06
N ILE A 386 -0.16 -3.09 -13.85
CA ILE A 386 0.13 -4.29 -14.65
C ILE A 386 -1.19 -4.98 -14.98
N ARG A 387 -1.34 -5.38 -16.24
CA ARG A 387 -2.45 -6.19 -16.70
C ARG A 387 -1.91 -7.44 -17.37
N PHE A 388 -2.57 -8.56 -17.10
CA PHE A 388 -2.31 -9.79 -17.84
C PHE A 388 -3.59 -10.62 -17.98
N ALA A 389 -3.58 -11.49 -18.98
CA ALA A 389 -4.52 -12.61 -19.11
C ALA A 389 -3.72 -13.91 -19.18
N ARG A 390 -4.25 -14.98 -18.60
CA ARG A 390 -3.62 -16.29 -18.63
C ARG A 390 -4.62 -17.41 -18.84
N ASP A 391 -4.19 -18.50 -19.45
CA ASP A 391 -4.80 -19.82 -19.36
C ASP A 391 -4.03 -20.72 -18.37
N GLN A 392 -4.14 -22.02 -18.46
CA GLN A 392 -3.41 -22.94 -17.59
C GLN A 392 -1.90 -22.97 -17.83
N GLN A 393 -1.45 -22.70 -19.05
CA GLN A 393 -0.06 -22.84 -19.45
C GLN A 393 0.58 -21.49 -19.81
N PHE A 394 -0.14 -20.62 -20.51
CA PHE A 394 0.41 -19.39 -21.06
C PHE A 394 -0.14 -18.17 -20.34
N LYS A 395 0.72 -17.15 -20.21
CA LYS A 395 0.39 -15.87 -19.60
C LYS A 395 0.91 -14.73 -20.46
N LEU A 396 -0.02 -13.87 -20.89
CA LEU A 396 0.26 -12.71 -21.72
C LEU A 396 0.07 -11.42 -20.92
N TYR A 397 1.10 -10.62 -20.86
CA TYR A 397 1.04 -9.26 -20.32
C TYR A 397 0.61 -8.26 -21.40
N ASP A 398 0.10 -7.10 -20.96
CA ASP A 398 -0.35 -6.03 -21.87
C ASP A 398 0.81 -5.31 -22.61
N ASP A 399 2.05 -5.49 -22.15
CA ASP A 399 3.27 -5.08 -22.88
C ASP A 399 3.66 -6.06 -24.02
N GLY A 400 2.87 -7.13 -24.23
CA GLY A 400 3.05 -8.11 -25.28
C GLY A 400 3.95 -9.30 -24.93
N LYS A 401 4.54 -9.35 -23.74
CA LYS A 401 5.34 -10.49 -23.27
C LYS A 401 4.47 -11.70 -22.98
N LEU A 402 4.74 -12.83 -23.63
CA LEU A 402 4.09 -14.12 -23.37
C LEU A 402 5.08 -15.07 -22.69
N PHE A 403 4.63 -15.71 -21.64
CA PHE A 403 5.40 -16.72 -20.91
C PHE A 403 4.69 -18.08 -20.95
N ASP A 404 5.44 -19.16 -21.05
CA ASP A 404 5.00 -20.51 -20.71
C ASP A 404 5.23 -20.73 -19.22
N VAL A 405 4.24 -20.41 -18.38
CA VAL A 405 4.37 -20.45 -16.94
C VAL A 405 4.43 -21.86 -16.35
N SER A 406 4.18 -22.89 -17.17
CA SER A 406 4.38 -24.28 -16.78
C SER A 406 5.86 -24.67 -16.84
N ALA A 407 6.62 -24.09 -17.77
CA ALA A 407 8.04 -24.31 -17.95
C ALA A 407 8.90 -23.23 -17.26
N ASP A 408 8.39 -22.01 -17.15
CA ASP A 408 9.02 -20.83 -16.54
C ASP A 408 8.10 -20.15 -15.52
N PRO A 409 7.86 -20.76 -14.36
CA PRO A 409 6.97 -20.20 -13.32
C PRO A 409 7.49 -18.89 -12.71
N LEU A 410 8.77 -18.56 -12.91
CA LEU A 410 9.38 -17.31 -12.46
C LEU A 410 9.30 -16.20 -13.53
N GLU A 411 8.82 -16.51 -14.71
CA GLU A 411 8.60 -15.56 -15.81
C GLU A 411 9.88 -14.77 -16.19
N GLN A 412 11.00 -15.49 -16.33
CA GLN A 412 12.31 -14.91 -16.63
C GLN A 412 12.60 -14.82 -18.12
N SER A 413 11.94 -15.66 -18.94
CA SER A 413 12.25 -15.85 -20.34
C SER A 413 10.98 -15.77 -21.20
N PRO A 414 10.57 -14.55 -21.64
CA PRO A 414 9.40 -14.42 -22.51
C PRO A 414 9.65 -15.12 -23.85
N LEU A 415 8.61 -15.74 -24.40
CA LEU A 415 8.66 -16.39 -25.71
C LEU A 415 8.85 -15.36 -26.83
N ASP A 416 9.75 -15.64 -27.76
CA ASP A 416 9.98 -14.81 -28.94
C ASP A 416 8.81 -14.98 -29.93
N PRO A 417 8.05 -13.91 -30.24
CA PRO A 417 6.90 -13.98 -31.15
C PRO A 417 7.24 -14.50 -32.55
N THR A 418 8.52 -14.40 -32.97
CA THR A 418 8.96 -14.83 -34.32
C THR A 418 9.26 -16.32 -34.41
N SER A 419 9.42 -16.99 -33.25
CA SER A 419 9.82 -18.41 -33.18
C SER A 419 9.02 -19.23 -32.16
N GLU A 420 7.95 -18.67 -31.59
CA GLU A 420 7.14 -19.36 -30.61
C GLU A 420 6.37 -20.55 -31.18
N PRO A 421 6.11 -21.60 -30.39
CA PRO A 421 5.31 -22.77 -30.83
C PRO A 421 3.88 -22.38 -31.23
N ALA A 422 3.27 -23.15 -32.15
CA ALA A 422 1.91 -22.89 -32.60
C ALA A 422 0.86 -22.81 -31.46
N ALA A 423 1.03 -23.60 -30.40
CA ALA A 423 0.19 -23.53 -29.21
C ALA A 423 0.30 -22.18 -28.49
N ALA A 424 1.52 -21.62 -28.38
CA ALA A 424 1.76 -20.31 -27.78
C ALA A 424 1.17 -19.18 -28.63
N THR A 425 1.33 -19.26 -29.97
CA THR A 425 0.69 -18.31 -30.91
C THR A 425 -0.85 -18.34 -30.77
N ALA A 426 -1.45 -19.51 -30.66
CA ALA A 426 -2.89 -19.64 -30.46
C ALA A 426 -3.34 -19.02 -29.12
N ALA A 427 -2.60 -19.30 -28.04
CA ALA A 427 -2.88 -18.73 -26.71
C ALA A 427 -2.70 -17.21 -26.73
N ARG A 428 -1.63 -16.68 -27.34
CA ARG A 428 -1.40 -15.23 -27.51
C ARG A 428 -2.59 -14.54 -28.16
N ASN A 429 -3.15 -15.11 -29.23
CA ASN A 429 -4.31 -14.53 -29.91
C ASN A 429 -5.55 -14.48 -29.01
N VAL A 430 -5.82 -15.53 -28.27
CA VAL A 430 -6.96 -15.61 -27.34
C VAL A 430 -6.77 -14.60 -26.18
N LEU A 431 -5.60 -14.61 -25.55
CA LEU A 431 -5.32 -13.78 -24.38
C LEU A 431 -5.22 -12.29 -24.74
N ALA A 432 -4.71 -11.96 -25.94
CA ALA A 432 -4.71 -10.59 -26.46
C ALA A 432 -6.15 -10.07 -26.69
N ALA A 433 -7.04 -10.93 -27.19
CA ALA A 433 -8.45 -10.57 -27.31
C ALA A 433 -9.11 -10.29 -25.95
N VAL A 434 -8.75 -11.06 -24.91
CA VAL A 434 -9.19 -10.80 -23.52
C VAL A 434 -8.72 -9.44 -23.03
N LEU A 435 -7.42 -9.15 -23.16
CA LEU A 435 -6.84 -7.86 -22.76
C LEU A 435 -7.47 -6.67 -23.49
N THR A 436 -7.82 -6.85 -24.77
CA THR A 436 -8.48 -5.82 -25.57
C THR A 436 -9.95 -5.59 -25.13
N GLN A 437 -10.67 -6.66 -24.75
CA GLN A 437 -12.05 -6.57 -24.32
C GLN A 437 -12.22 -6.01 -22.91
N MET A 438 -11.21 -6.19 -22.05
CA MET A 438 -11.24 -5.67 -20.69
C MET A 438 -10.90 -4.18 -20.68
N PRO A 439 -11.83 -3.31 -20.25
CA PRO A 439 -11.55 -1.87 -20.24
C PRO A 439 -10.37 -1.56 -19.32
N ASN A 440 -9.51 -0.66 -19.78
CA ASN A 440 -8.57 0.00 -18.90
C ASN A 440 -9.35 1.13 -18.22
N PRO A 441 -9.49 1.17 -16.89
CA PRO A 441 -10.18 2.28 -16.26
C PRO A 441 -9.43 3.56 -16.60
N GLU A 442 -10.16 4.55 -17.10
CA GLU A 442 -9.64 5.92 -17.12
C GLU A 442 -9.23 6.24 -15.67
N PRO A 443 -8.02 6.80 -15.44
CA PRO A 443 -7.66 7.30 -14.13
C PRO A 443 -8.80 8.21 -13.67
N ALA A 444 -9.30 8.00 -12.45
CA ALA A 444 -10.36 8.84 -11.90
C ALA A 444 -9.97 10.31 -12.16
N PRO A 445 -10.85 11.13 -12.77
CA PRO A 445 -10.51 12.51 -13.03
C PRO A 445 -10.14 13.15 -11.70
N ARG A 446 -8.86 13.48 -11.54
CA ARG A 446 -8.43 14.32 -10.43
C ARG A 446 -8.98 15.70 -10.71
N ASP A 447 -9.60 16.32 -9.73
CA ASP A 447 -9.86 17.76 -9.82
C ASP A 447 -8.54 18.44 -10.19
N PRO A 448 -8.49 19.21 -11.29
CA PRO A 448 -7.24 19.86 -11.67
C PRO A 448 -6.73 20.73 -10.53
N LEU A 449 -5.43 20.72 -10.29
CA LEU A 449 -4.84 21.68 -9.37
C LEU A 449 -5.17 23.08 -9.87
N HIS A 450 -5.79 23.90 -9.01
CA HIS A 450 -6.10 25.29 -9.34
C HIS A 450 -4.82 26.16 -9.33
N PHE A 451 -3.86 25.79 -10.17
CA PHE A 451 -2.66 26.57 -10.43
C PHE A 451 -2.72 27.08 -11.88
N GLN A 452 -2.82 28.40 -12.03
CA GLN A 452 -2.90 29.06 -13.33
C GLN A 452 -1.72 30.01 -13.50
N PRO A 453 -0.64 29.60 -14.20
CA PRO A 453 0.51 30.45 -14.40
C PRO A 453 0.17 31.68 -15.23
N THR A 454 0.50 32.86 -14.70
CA THR A 454 0.19 34.15 -15.34
C THR A 454 1.31 34.65 -16.25
N GLN A 455 2.55 34.13 -16.09
CA GLN A 455 3.75 34.61 -16.76
C GLN A 455 4.67 33.46 -17.23
N GLN A 456 4.10 32.33 -17.64
CA GLN A 456 4.84 31.09 -17.96
C GLN A 456 6.08 31.33 -18.84
N ASP A 457 5.93 32.00 -19.99
CA ASP A 457 7.02 32.20 -20.96
C ASP A 457 8.08 33.22 -20.52
N GLN A 458 7.78 34.04 -19.51
CA GLN A 458 8.71 34.98 -18.93
C GLN A 458 9.67 34.33 -17.93
N PHE A 459 9.34 33.14 -17.45
CA PHE A 459 10.15 32.35 -16.54
C PHE A 459 10.78 31.13 -17.23
N VAL A 460 9.99 30.43 -18.04
CA VAL A 460 10.38 29.22 -18.77
C VAL A 460 10.33 29.52 -20.27
N PRO A 461 11.47 29.87 -20.90
CA PRO A 461 11.50 30.08 -22.35
C PRO A 461 10.94 28.86 -23.09
N PRO A 462 10.14 29.04 -24.17
CA PRO A 462 9.56 27.91 -24.91
C PRO A 462 10.58 26.93 -25.51
N THR A 463 11.84 27.37 -25.66
CA THR A 463 12.94 26.54 -26.14
C THR A 463 13.62 25.74 -25.04
N SER A 464 13.35 26.04 -23.76
CA SER A 464 13.96 25.36 -22.61
C SER A 464 13.48 23.93 -22.51
N LYS A 465 14.41 23.04 -22.21
CA LYS A 465 14.11 21.60 -22.00
C LYS A 465 14.66 21.17 -20.66
N LEU A 466 13.87 20.33 -19.99
CA LEU A 466 14.34 19.64 -18.79
C LEU A 466 15.27 18.51 -19.23
N GLU A 467 16.51 18.52 -18.75
CA GLU A 467 17.54 17.54 -19.09
C GLU A 467 17.88 16.71 -17.84
N LEU A 468 17.86 15.39 -17.98
CA LEU A 468 18.34 14.46 -16.95
C LEU A 468 19.87 14.41 -17.02
N VAL A 469 20.56 14.81 -15.94
CA VAL A 469 22.03 14.83 -15.87
C VAL A 469 22.62 13.75 -14.97
N TYR A 470 21.80 13.17 -14.10
CA TYR A 470 22.14 12.00 -13.28
C TYR A 470 20.91 11.13 -13.02
N SER A 471 21.08 9.83 -13.02
CA SER A 471 20.06 8.84 -12.64
C SER A 471 20.67 7.69 -11.82
N GLY A 472 19.83 6.93 -11.13
CA GLY A 472 20.27 5.78 -10.35
C GLY A 472 20.32 6.04 -8.84
N GLY A 473 19.88 7.19 -8.37
CA GLY A 473 19.65 7.46 -6.95
C GLY A 473 18.45 6.70 -6.42
N THR A 474 18.43 6.45 -5.12
CA THR A 474 17.31 5.81 -4.42
C THR A 474 16.33 6.83 -3.83
N PHE A 475 16.82 8.00 -3.41
CA PHE A 475 16.03 9.17 -2.99
C PHE A 475 16.96 10.41 -2.96
N THR A 476 17.01 11.16 -4.07
CA THR A 476 17.89 12.33 -4.18
C THR A 476 17.21 13.57 -3.58
N GLU A 477 17.98 14.38 -2.82
CA GLU A 477 17.51 15.52 -2.03
C GLU A 477 18.59 16.60 -1.86
N GLY A 478 18.19 17.72 -1.25
CA GLY A 478 19.01 18.78 -0.67
C GLY A 478 20.12 19.31 -1.54
N PRO A 479 19.87 19.70 -2.80
CA PRO A 479 20.92 20.21 -3.68
C PRO A 479 21.48 21.54 -3.17
N THR A 480 22.81 21.70 -3.23
CA THR A 480 23.51 22.96 -2.92
C THR A 480 24.66 23.20 -3.91
N VAL A 481 25.09 24.45 -4.07
CA VAL A 481 26.15 24.81 -4.99
C VAL A 481 27.48 24.94 -4.23
N ALA A 482 28.50 24.21 -4.65
CA ALA A 482 29.85 24.31 -4.15
C ALA A 482 30.56 25.57 -4.69
N ALA A 483 31.65 25.97 -4.05
CA ALA A 483 32.42 27.17 -4.41
C ALA A 483 32.95 27.17 -5.85
N ASP A 484 33.23 25.99 -6.41
CA ASP A 484 33.68 25.78 -7.78
C ASP A 484 32.51 25.64 -8.81
N GLY A 485 31.29 25.82 -8.38
CA GLY A 485 30.08 25.75 -9.22
C GLY A 485 29.49 24.35 -9.39
N ALA A 486 30.08 23.31 -8.82
CA ALA A 486 29.51 21.98 -8.81
C ALA A 486 28.24 21.92 -7.95
N ILE A 487 27.33 20.97 -8.30
CA ILE A 487 26.11 20.74 -7.56
C ILE A 487 26.32 19.53 -6.65
N LEU A 488 26.26 19.75 -5.34
CA LEU A 488 26.18 18.67 -4.36
C LEU A 488 24.71 18.34 -4.10
N PHE A 489 24.38 17.07 -3.96
CA PHE A 489 23.04 16.61 -3.61
C PHE A 489 23.11 15.29 -2.84
N SER A 490 22.14 15.04 -1.99
CA SER A 490 22.07 13.84 -1.16
C SER A 490 21.42 12.67 -1.94
N ASP A 491 21.88 11.45 -1.73
CA ASP A 491 21.07 10.24 -1.85
C ASP A 491 20.82 9.73 -0.44
N VAL A 492 19.69 10.14 0.13
CA VAL A 492 19.39 10.03 1.56
C VAL A 492 19.36 8.57 2.02
N ARG A 493 18.74 7.69 1.24
CA ARG A 493 18.60 6.26 1.61
C ARG A 493 19.92 5.50 1.55
N GLU A 494 20.78 5.87 0.59
CA GLU A 494 22.11 5.27 0.44
C GLU A 494 23.16 5.93 1.34
N SER A 495 22.78 6.92 2.14
CA SER A 495 23.70 7.69 3.01
C SER A 495 24.89 8.26 2.25
N LYS A 496 24.65 8.85 1.08
CA LYS A 496 25.70 9.42 0.22
C LYS A 496 25.44 10.88 -0.10
N THR A 497 26.50 11.68 -0.22
CA THR A 497 26.45 12.96 -0.92
C THR A 497 27.15 12.80 -2.26
N LEU A 498 26.46 13.19 -3.32
CA LEU A 498 26.93 13.13 -4.70
C LEU A 498 27.37 14.53 -5.14
N ARG A 499 28.28 14.60 -6.12
CA ARG A 499 28.80 15.84 -6.72
C ARG A 499 28.70 15.73 -8.24
N TYR A 500 27.84 16.56 -8.81
CA TYR A 500 27.73 16.74 -10.25
C TYR A 500 28.57 17.95 -10.68
N ASP A 501 29.43 17.77 -11.67
CA ASP A 501 30.23 18.82 -12.27
C ASP A 501 29.58 19.28 -13.60
N PRO A 502 29.04 20.50 -13.67
CA PRO A 502 28.39 20.99 -14.88
C PRO A 502 29.31 21.13 -16.09
N GLN A 503 30.63 21.30 -15.87
CA GLN A 503 31.63 21.46 -16.95
C GLN A 503 31.95 20.14 -17.64
N THR A 504 32.02 19.07 -16.86
CA THR A 504 32.37 17.74 -17.38
C THR A 504 31.19 16.84 -17.60
N GLY A 505 30.05 17.16 -16.99
CA GLY A 505 28.83 16.33 -16.98
C GLY A 505 28.97 15.07 -16.13
N GLN A 506 29.99 14.95 -15.28
CA GLN A 506 30.24 13.76 -14.48
C GLN A 506 29.69 13.91 -13.06
N THR A 507 29.14 12.81 -12.56
CA THR A 507 28.74 12.70 -11.15
C THR A 507 29.69 11.75 -10.42
N THR A 508 30.17 12.18 -9.25
CA THR A 508 31.09 11.42 -8.38
C THR A 508 30.54 11.39 -6.95
N ILE A 509 31.03 10.47 -6.13
CA ILE A 509 30.71 10.45 -4.70
C ILE A 509 31.57 11.51 -4.01
N PHE A 510 30.94 12.50 -3.37
CA PHE A 510 31.60 13.51 -2.56
C PHE A 510 31.81 13.02 -1.12
N ARG A 511 30.81 12.33 -0.54
CA ARG A 511 30.86 11.74 0.80
C ARG A 511 30.16 10.38 0.75
N ALA A 512 30.90 9.31 1.05
CA ALA A 512 30.42 7.92 0.95
C ALA A 512 29.49 7.52 2.11
N ASP A 513 29.65 8.14 3.28
CA ASP A 513 28.78 8.03 4.43
C ASP A 513 28.37 9.43 4.87
N SER A 514 27.19 9.86 4.45
CA SER A 514 26.65 11.18 4.74
C SER A 514 25.77 11.22 5.98
N ASN A 515 25.67 10.12 6.73
CA ASN A 515 24.79 9.99 7.89
C ASN A 515 23.34 10.35 7.56
N HIS A 516 22.84 9.85 6.43
CA HIS A 516 21.51 10.13 5.91
C HIS A 516 21.17 11.63 5.81
N THR A 517 22.15 12.42 5.35
CA THR A 517 21.95 13.85 5.09
C THR A 517 20.78 14.06 4.16
N ASN A 518 19.90 15.02 4.50
CA ASN A 518 18.80 15.51 3.65
C ASN A 518 19.19 16.89 3.08
N GLY A 519 18.72 17.99 3.62
CA GLY A 519 19.04 19.34 3.17
C GLY A 519 20.48 19.77 3.49
N MET A 520 21.07 20.56 2.59
CA MET A 520 22.43 21.06 2.73
C MET A 520 22.54 22.51 2.27
N MET A 521 23.42 23.28 2.90
CA MET A 521 23.75 24.65 2.47
C MET A 521 25.18 25.02 2.83
N HIS A 522 25.89 25.72 1.92
CA HIS A 522 27.19 26.31 2.23
C HIS A 522 27.05 27.65 2.97
N ASP A 523 27.88 27.87 3.96
CA ASP A 523 27.96 29.17 4.65
C ASP A 523 28.92 30.15 3.93
N ALA A 524 29.05 31.37 4.48
CA ALA A 524 29.89 32.41 3.92
C ALA A 524 31.39 32.05 3.87
N GLN A 525 31.82 31.07 4.67
CA GLN A 525 33.20 30.57 4.72
C GLN A 525 33.42 29.37 3.81
N GLY A 526 32.35 28.91 3.07
CA GLY A 526 32.41 27.75 2.20
C GLY A 526 32.30 26.40 2.92
N ARG A 527 31.99 26.40 4.23
CA ARG A 527 31.74 25.17 5.00
C ARG A 527 30.35 24.66 4.69
N LEU A 528 30.15 23.34 4.72
CA LEU A 528 28.89 22.70 4.36
C LEU A 528 28.07 22.33 5.60
N LEU A 529 26.93 22.98 5.81
CA LEU A 529 25.92 22.55 6.78
C LEU A 529 25.09 21.42 6.19
N SER A 530 24.71 20.47 7.03
CA SER A 530 23.91 19.29 6.66
C SER A 530 22.89 18.98 7.74
N CYS A 531 21.64 18.72 7.34
CA CYS A 531 20.60 18.16 8.18
C CYS A 531 20.68 16.62 8.12
N GLU A 532 21.10 15.98 9.20
CA GLU A 532 21.30 14.53 9.30
C GLU A 532 20.20 13.94 10.16
N GLY A 533 19.07 13.54 9.55
CA GLY A 533 17.90 13.15 10.32
C GLY A 533 17.13 11.94 9.80
N ALA A 534 17.07 11.79 8.51
CA ALA A 534 16.20 10.80 7.90
C ALA A 534 16.71 9.37 8.10
N GLY A 535 15.84 8.52 8.65
CA GLY A 535 15.92 7.07 8.45
C GLY A 535 17.12 6.33 9.08
N GLY A 536 17.87 6.95 10.00
CA GLY A 536 19.04 6.32 10.63
C GLY A 536 20.21 7.25 10.90
N GLY A 537 20.08 8.53 10.55
CA GLY A 537 21.08 9.55 10.91
C GLY A 537 21.05 9.95 12.39
N ASP A 538 22.02 10.73 12.83
CA ASP A 538 22.22 11.13 14.23
C ASP A 538 21.22 12.19 14.75
N ARG A 539 20.23 12.57 13.93
CA ARG A 539 19.19 13.55 14.29
C ARG A 539 19.78 14.88 14.71
N ARG A 540 20.69 15.43 13.88
CA ARG A 540 21.48 16.63 14.17
C ARG A 540 21.63 17.56 12.96
N VAL A 541 22.06 18.78 13.20
CA VAL A 541 22.68 19.63 12.20
C VAL A 541 24.19 19.56 12.37
N SER A 542 24.90 19.17 11.33
CA SER A 542 26.37 19.11 11.31
C SER A 542 26.97 20.16 10.37
N ILE A 543 28.26 20.44 10.54
CA ILE A 543 29.02 21.27 9.65
C ILE A 543 30.31 20.55 9.23
N ARG A 544 30.57 20.53 7.93
CA ARG A 544 31.83 20.04 7.36
C ARG A 544 32.76 21.20 7.02
N SER A 545 33.90 21.21 7.62
CA SER A 545 34.99 22.21 7.37
C SER A 545 35.63 22.01 5.99
N LEU A 546 36.47 22.98 5.58
CA LEU A 546 37.16 22.92 4.28
C LEU A 546 38.20 21.81 4.19
N ASP A 547 38.77 21.37 5.31
CA ASP A 547 39.69 20.23 5.41
C ASP A 547 38.96 18.87 5.51
N GLY A 548 37.62 18.89 5.58
CA GLY A 548 36.79 17.71 5.50
C GLY A 548 36.32 17.15 6.84
N GLU A 549 36.68 17.74 7.97
CA GLU A 549 36.20 17.34 9.29
C GLU A 549 34.72 17.67 9.44
N VAL A 550 33.92 16.71 10.00
CA VAL A 550 32.49 16.87 10.27
C VAL A 550 32.27 16.96 11.77
N THR A 551 31.69 18.06 12.20
CA THR A 551 31.37 18.30 13.62
C THR A 551 29.88 18.59 13.80
N THR A 552 29.33 18.21 14.96
CA THR A 552 27.94 18.53 15.34
C THR A 552 27.85 20.03 15.67
N VAL A 553 26.86 20.70 15.09
CA VAL A 553 26.49 22.07 15.46
C VAL A 553 25.44 22.03 16.57
N VAL A 554 24.35 21.32 16.34
CA VAL A 554 23.27 21.06 17.33
C VAL A 554 22.67 19.68 17.10
N ASP A 555 22.32 18.97 18.18
CA ASP A 555 21.69 17.65 18.14
C ASP A 555 20.46 17.53 19.06
N ASN A 556 20.13 18.60 19.79
CA ASN A 556 18.99 18.62 20.70
C ASN A 556 18.45 20.05 20.89
N TRP A 557 17.21 20.11 21.37
CA TRP A 557 16.59 21.31 21.90
C TRP A 557 16.15 21.06 23.35
N GLN A 558 16.69 21.82 24.29
CA GLN A 558 16.42 21.67 25.73
C GLN A 558 16.68 20.25 26.26
N GLY A 559 17.71 19.57 25.75
CA GLY A 559 18.06 18.20 26.13
C GLY A 559 17.23 17.10 25.48
N LYS A 560 16.30 17.43 24.59
CA LYS A 560 15.49 16.50 23.82
C LYS A 560 16.00 16.42 22.39
N HIS A 561 16.18 15.20 21.87
CA HIS A 561 16.62 15.00 20.50
C HIS A 561 15.57 15.44 19.48
N PHE A 562 16.04 16.01 18.36
CA PHE A 562 15.20 16.37 17.22
C PHE A 562 14.48 15.14 16.63
N HIS A 563 13.43 15.37 15.86
CA HIS A 563 12.74 14.33 15.12
C HIS A 563 13.58 13.84 13.94
N SER A 564 13.84 14.74 13.00
CA SER A 564 14.54 14.46 11.75
C SER A 564 14.88 15.80 11.07
N PRO A 565 15.94 16.54 11.51
CA PRO A 565 16.35 17.75 10.82
C PRO A 565 16.36 17.52 9.31
N ASN A 566 15.59 18.34 8.56
CA ASN A 566 15.24 18.08 7.18
C ASN A 566 15.88 19.09 6.23
N ASP A 567 15.49 20.35 6.29
CA ASP A 567 16.03 21.39 5.40
C ASP A 567 16.66 22.54 6.19
N VAL A 568 17.60 23.28 5.54
CA VAL A 568 18.41 24.32 6.18
C VAL A 568 18.50 25.56 5.31
N ALA A 569 18.32 26.72 5.92
CA ALA A 569 18.52 28.02 5.30
C ALA A 569 19.41 28.90 6.18
N ILE A 570 20.28 29.71 5.56
CA ILE A 570 21.12 30.68 6.24
C ILE A 570 20.61 32.08 5.89
N ALA A 571 20.33 32.89 6.88
CA ALA A 571 19.98 34.29 6.67
C ALA A 571 21.19 35.13 6.29
N PRO A 572 21.02 36.32 5.65
CA PRO A 572 22.15 37.22 5.28
C PRO A 572 23.03 37.65 6.46
N ASN A 573 22.51 37.67 7.67
CA ASN A 573 23.25 37.97 8.89
C ASN A 573 23.99 36.73 9.46
N GLY A 574 23.94 35.58 8.78
CA GLY A 574 24.62 34.35 9.18
C GLY A 574 23.82 33.45 10.12
N THR A 575 22.59 33.83 10.54
CA THR A 575 21.74 32.97 11.36
C THR A 575 21.28 31.74 10.56
N VAL A 576 21.51 30.56 11.11
CA VAL A 576 21.10 29.28 10.51
C VAL A 576 19.71 28.89 11.03
N TYR A 577 18.77 28.65 10.12
CA TYR A 577 17.46 28.10 10.40
C TYR A 577 17.36 26.69 9.84
N PHE A 578 16.63 25.80 10.51
CA PHE A 578 16.36 24.45 10.01
C PHE A 578 14.98 23.96 10.44
N THR A 579 14.42 23.06 9.65
CA THR A 579 13.14 22.42 9.91
C THR A 579 13.34 21.03 10.52
N ASP A 580 12.42 20.63 11.42
CA ASP A 580 12.47 19.34 12.14
C ASP A 580 11.13 18.60 12.05
N PRO A 581 10.73 18.13 10.85
CA PRO A 581 9.51 17.34 10.66
C PRO A 581 9.72 15.89 11.09
N ARG A 582 8.60 15.14 11.22
CA ARG A 582 8.62 13.71 11.45
C ARG A 582 7.85 12.96 10.37
N TYR A 583 8.53 12.47 9.34
CA TYR A 583 7.93 11.66 8.27
C TYR A 583 7.96 10.15 8.55
N GLY A 584 8.74 9.69 9.50
CA GLY A 584 8.87 8.28 9.85
C GLY A 584 9.92 8.03 10.93
N GLY A 585 10.25 6.76 11.14
CA GLY A 585 11.27 6.31 12.08
C GLY A 585 10.71 5.75 13.39
N ASN A 586 11.46 4.79 13.97
CA ASN A 586 11.08 4.08 15.20
C ASN A 586 11.66 4.74 16.47
N ALA A 587 12.44 5.82 16.33
CA ALA A 587 13.00 6.51 17.48
C ALA A 587 11.87 7.10 18.36
N PRO A 588 12.01 7.12 19.69
CA PRO A 588 11.02 7.75 20.58
C PRO A 588 10.77 9.21 20.21
N LYS A 589 9.51 9.62 20.29
CA LYS A 589 9.14 11.03 20.16
C LYS A 589 9.45 11.72 21.46
N GLU A 590 10.47 12.60 21.45
CA GLU A 590 10.90 13.34 22.65
C GLU A 590 10.32 14.75 22.71
N ILE A 591 10.11 15.38 21.53
CA ILE A 591 9.48 16.70 21.37
C ILE A 591 8.03 16.47 20.89
N ASP A 592 7.06 17.16 21.50
CA ASP A 592 5.63 16.90 21.26
C ASP A 592 5.06 17.58 20.00
N PHE A 593 5.84 18.47 19.37
CA PHE A 593 5.49 19.20 18.14
C PHE A 593 6.59 19.04 17.08
N GLU A 594 6.28 19.36 15.85
CA GLU A 594 7.25 19.49 14.75
C GLU A 594 7.55 20.99 14.60
N GLY A 595 8.81 21.40 14.55
CA GLY A 595 9.18 22.81 14.70
C GLY A 595 10.17 23.32 13.67
N VAL A 596 10.28 24.65 13.59
CA VAL A 596 11.41 25.34 12.95
C VAL A 596 12.28 25.90 14.05
N TYR A 597 13.59 25.71 13.90
CA TYR A 597 14.58 26.14 14.87
C TYR A 597 15.60 27.06 14.21
N PHE A 598 16.28 27.87 15.02
CA PHE A 598 17.47 28.61 14.59
C PHE A 598 18.60 28.39 15.58
N ILE A 599 19.82 28.58 15.10
CA ILE A 599 21.04 28.34 15.91
C ILE A 599 21.60 29.69 16.39
N ARG A 600 21.75 29.80 17.71
CA ARG A 600 22.37 30.94 18.39
C ARG A 600 23.35 30.45 19.45
N ASP A 601 24.59 30.96 19.43
CA ASP A 601 25.64 30.58 20.38
C ASP A 601 25.86 29.08 20.54
N GLY A 602 25.74 28.33 19.41
CA GLY A 602 25.88 26.89 19.39
C GLY A 602 24.69 26.11 20.01
N GLN A 603 23.58 26.79 20.26
CA GLN A 603 22.36 26.18 20.79
C GLN A 603 21.18 26.34 19.83
N ALA A 604 20.31 25.33 19.77
CA ALA A 604 19.06 25.41 19.04
C ALA A 604 18.03 26.21 19.84
N MET A 605 17.45 27.20 19.19
CA MET A 605 16.36 28.04 19.69
C MET A 605 15.13 27.77 18.83
N LEU A 606 13.94 27.73 19.44
CA LEU A 606 12.70 27.55 18.72
C LEU A 606 12.32 28.83 17.98
N ALA A 607 12.18 28.76 16.64
CA ALA A 607 11.63 29.84 15.83
C ALA A 607 10.09 29.81 15.85
N THR A 608 9.49 28.62 15.64
CA THR A 608 8.04 28.42 15.74
C THR A 608 7.69 26.94 15.89
N ASP A 609 6.59 26.65 16.58
CA ASP A 609 5.90 25.35 16.72
C ASP A 609 4.50 25.35 16.06
N LYS A 610 4.18 26.41 15.30
CA LYS A 610 2.82 26.64 14.75
C LYS A 610 2.64 26.10 13.34
N ILE A 611 3.66 25.46 12.75
CA ILE A 611 3.59 24.81 11.45
C ILE A 611 3.38 23.32 11.68
N GLU A 612 2.39 22.73 11.05
CA GLU A 612 2.00 21.35 11.34
C GLU A 612 3.13 20.35 11.02
N ARG A 613 3.80 20.55 9.84
CA ARG A 613 4.94 19.74 9.40
C ARG A 613 5.87 20.55 8.50
N PRO A 614 6.79 21.32 9.08
CA PRO A 614 7.68 22.16 8.30
C PRO A 614 8.66 21.30 7.49
N ASN A 615 8.78 21.59 6.17
CA ASN A 615 9.70 20.92 5.25
C ASN A 615 10.69 21.96 4.66
N GLY A 616 10.63 22.28 3.39
CA GLY A 616 11.52 23.26 2.78
C GLY A 616 11.46 24.64 3.45
N ILE A 617 12.60 25.31 3.54
CA ILE A 617 12.73 26.63 4.15
C ILE A 617 13.63 27.55 3.32
N LEU A 618 13.18 28.78 3.11
CA LEU A 618 13.96 29.87 2.49
C LEU A 618 13.90 31.13 3.33
N ILE A 619 14.97 31.91 3.31
CA ILE A 619 15.02 33.26 3.90
C ILE A 619 15.13 34.30 2.78
N SER A 620 14.35 35.37 2.86
CA SER A 620 14.40 36.48 1.90
C SER A 620 15.74 37.17 1.85
N GLN A 621 15.99 37.89 0.76
CA GLN A 621 17.29 38.61 0.52
C GLN A 621 17.61 39.67 1.57
N ASP A 622 16.60 40.29 2.17
CA ASP A 622 16.74 41.27 3.24
C ASP A 622 16.80 40.63 4.65
N GLY A 623 16.59 39.31 4.73
CA GLY A 623 16.62 38.56 6.00
C GLY A 623 15.40 38.77 6.89
N THR A 624 14.35 39.42 6.39
CA THR A 624 13.17 39.78 7.21
C THR A 624 11.99 38.81 7.06
N THR A 625 12.01 37.91 6.06
CA THR A 625 10.93 37.01 5.74
C THR A 625 11.45 35.58 5.59
N ALA A 626 10.77 34.62 6.22
CA ALA A 626 10.91 33.19 5.94
C ALA A 626 9.75 32.71 5.05
N TYR A 627 10.07 31.86 4.06
CA TYR A 627 9.11 31.03 3.35
C TYR A 627 9.29 29.61 3.81
N VAL A 628 8.21 29.00 4.30
CA VAL A 628 8.24 27.64 4.83
C VAL A 628 7.16 26.81 4.16
N ALA A 629 7.53 25.62 3.74
CA ALA A 629 6.60 24.61 3.30
C ALA A 629 5.92 23.95 4.52
N ASP A 630 4.62 24.07 4.66
CA ASP A 630 3.85 23.19 5.54
C ASP A 630 3.39 21.99 4.70
N ASN A 631 4.07 20.86 4.88
CA ASN A 631 3.84 19.65 4.09
C ASN A 631 3.37 18.51 5.01
N ASN A 632 2.28 18.74 5.73
CA ASN A 632 1.66 17.71 6.53
C ASN A 632 0.91 16.72 5.65
N ASN A 633 1.51 15.56 5.43
CA ASN A 633 0.95 14.49 4.62
C ASN A 633 -0.18 13.70 5.30
N ARG A 634 -0.55 14.05 6.53
CA ARG A 634 -1.74 13.52 7.22
C ARG A 634 -3.02 14.09 6.61
N TYR A 635 -4.14 13.40 6.84
CA TYR A 635 -5.44 13.90 6.41
C TYR A 635 -5.79 15.22 7.10
N GLY A 636 -6.38 16.15 6.33
CA GLY A 636 -6.67 17.49 6.83
C GLY A 636 -5.43 18.34 7.05
N GLY A 637 -4.23 17.75 6.97
CA GLY A 637 -2.97 18.45 7.15
C GLY A 637 -2.71 19.50 6.08
N ALA A 638 -2.06 20.57 6.47
CA ALA A 638 -1.72 21.67 5.59
C ALA A 638 -0.71 21.25 4.51
N ARG A 639 -0.93 21.73 3.28
CA ARG A 639 0.00 21.57 2.14
C ARG A 639 0.22 22.91 1.50
N SER A 640 0.85 23.79 2.29
CA SER A 640 0.81 25.22 2.00
C SER A 640 2.20 25.79 1.83
N LEU A 641 2.30 26.82 0.99
CA LEU A 641 3.40 27.77 1.02
C LEU A 641 3.06 28.86 2.04
N LEU A 642 3.87 28.99 3.08
CA LEU A 642 3.72 30.00 4.13
C LEU A 642 4.76 31.10 3.97
N LYS A 643 4.35 32.34 4.18
CA LYS A 643 5.19 33.53 4.33
C LYS A 643 5.12 34.02 5.78
N ILE A 644 6.25 34.24 6.42
CA ILE A 644 6.33 34.50 7.86
C ILE A 644 7.37 35.61 8.11
N ALA A 645 7.02 36.63 8.87
CA ALA A 645 7.99 37.65 9.27
C ALA A 645 8.99 37.07 10.29
N ILE A 646 10.25 37.44 10.18
CA ILE A 646 11.30 37.13 11.15
C ILE A 646 11.43 38.30 12.08
N ASN A 647 11.27 38.05 13.40
CA ASN A 647 11.44 39.04 14.45
C ASN A 647 12.93 39.34 14.72
N GLU A 648 13.24 40.46 15.37
CA GLU A 648 14.62 40.85 15.71
C GLU A 648 15.33 39.81 16.59
N ASP A 649 14.59 39.06 17.39
CA ASP A 649 15.12 37.99 18.23
C ASP A 649 15.34 36.66 17.49
N GLY A 650 15.00 36.58 16.21
CA GLY A 650 15.12 35.40 15.38
C GLY A 650 13.92 34.48 15.40
N THR A 651 12.90 34.73 16.22
CA THR A 651 11.65 33.99 16.24
C THR A 651 10.76 34.36 15.06
N PHE A 652 9.79 33.48 14.73
CA PHE A 652 8.85 33.72 13.64
C PHE A 652 7.55 34.36 14.16
N GLY A 653 7.04 35.34 13.41
CA GLY A 653 5.74 35.96 13.64
C GLY A 653 4.56 35.11 13.11
N GLU A 654 3.43 35.77 12.90
CA GLU A 654 2.24 35.11 12.31
C GLU A 654 2.49 34.74 10.84
N SER A 655 2.04 33.56 10.44
CA SER A 655 2.15 33.06 9.08
C SER A 655 1.02 33.54 8.19
N THR A 656 1.34 33.85 6.95
CA THR A 656 0.38 34.08 5.85
C THR A 656 0.49 32.96 4.84
N LYS A 657 -0.64 32.30 4.55
CA LYS A 657 -0.71 31.27 3.53
C LYS A 657 -0.71 31.93 2.15
N LEU A 658 0.30 31.67 1.34
CA LEU A 658 0.40 32.16 -0.04
C LEU A 658 -0.33 31.25 -1.03
N PHE A 659 -0.21 29.93 -0.84
CA PHE A 659 -0.85 28.93 -1.69
C PHE A 659 -1.15 27.66 -0.90
N ASP A 660 -2.21 26.94 -1.30
CA ASP A 660 -2.59 25.65 -0.73
C ASP A 660 -2.74 24.64 -1.88
N PHE A 661 -1.95 23.58 -1.86
CA PHE A 661 -2.03 22.50 -2.84
C PHE A 661 -3.26 21.61 -2.66
N GLY A 662 -3.95 21.76 -1.56
CA GLY A 662 -5.19 21.03 -1.24
C GLY A 662 -4.97 19.58 -0.80
N MET A 663 -6.04 19.01 -0.31
CA MET A 663 -6.05 17.63 0.17
C MET A 663 -5.78 16.63 -0.97
N GLY A 664 -5.12 15.51 -0.62
CA GLY A 664 -4.88 14.42 -1.56
C GLY A 664 -3.73 14.67 -2.55
N ARG A 665 -3.03 15.81 -2.44
CA ARG A 665 -1.84 16.11 -3.24
C ARG A 665 -0.58 16.10 -2.37
N ARG A 666 0.56 15.86 -2.99
CA ARG A 666 1.85 16.09 -2.33
C ARG A 666 2.09 17.60 -2.27
N GLY A 667 2.33 18.11 -1.07
CA GLY A 667 2.69 19.50 -0.84
C GLY A 667 4.12 19.82 -1.28
N ILE A 668 4.59 21.01 -0.89
CA ILE A 668 5.94 21.45 -1.20
C ILE A 668 6.96 20.66 -0.38
N ASP A 669 8.04 20.25 -1.05
CA ASP A 669 9.22 19.65 -0.42
C ASP A 669 10.31 20.73 -0.28
N GLY A 670 11.28 20.83 -1.19
CA GLY A 670 12.29 21.85 -1.15
C GLY A 670 11.99 23.08 -2.02
N MET A 671 12.76 24.15 -1.84
CA MET A 671 12.53 25.44 -2.51
C MET A 671 13.83 26.16 -2.87
N ALA A 672 13.76 27.00 -3.92
CA ALA A 672 14.80 27.98 -4.29
C ALA A 672 14.20 29.37 -4.53
N MET A 673 15.04 30.40 -4.68
CA MET A 673 14.62 31.77 -4.90
C MET A 673 15.43 32.41 -6.06
N ASP A 674 14.78 33.29 -6.85
CA ASP A 674 15.46 34.13 -7.84
C ASP A 674 15.87 35.51 -7.28
N LEU A 675 16.60 36.28 -8.08
CA LEU A 675 17.04 37.64 -7.71
C LEU A 675 15.87 38.63 -7.51
N HIS A 676 14.65 38.31 -7.92
CA HIS A 676 13.46 39.14 -7.73
C HIS A 676 12.66 38.70 -6.50
N GLY A 677 13.13 37.68 -5.76
CA GLY A 677 12.47 37.13 -4.59
C GLY A 677 11.33 36.16 -4.93
N ASN A 678 11.19 35.72 -6.19
CA ASN A 678 10.21 34.71 -6.54
C ASN A 678 10.64 33.36 -6.01
N VAL A 679 9.68 32.60 -5.46
CA VAL A 679 9.88 31.29 -4.82
C VAL A 679 9.62 30.19 -5.84
N TYR A 680 10.57 29.30 -6.01
CA TYR A 680 10.51 28.09 -6.82
C TYR A 680 10.31 26.89 -5.89
N ALA A 681 9.12 26.29 -5.88
CA ALA A 681 8.71 25.27 -4.92
C ALA A 681 8.49 23.93 -5.61
N THR A 682 9.19 22.89 -5.22
CA THR A 682 9.00 21.54 -5.71
C THR A 682 7.78 20.91 -5.06
N ALA A 683 6.79 20.45 -5.84
CA ALA A 683 5.55 19.89 -5.31
C ALA A 683 4.88 18.92 -6.28
N GLY A 684 3.88 18.21 -5.78
CA GLY A 684 3.02 17.34 -6.59
C GLY A 684 3.62 15.97 -6.90
N SER A 685 2.84 15.15 -7.57
CA SER A 685 3.21 13.83 -8.08
C SER A 685 2.39 13.52 -9.35
N GLY A 686 2.90 12.65 -10.23
CA GLY A 686 2.27 12.34 -11.51
C GLY A 686 2.05 13.62 -12.34
N ILE A 687 0.84 13.85 -12.85
CA ILE A 687 0.51 15.02 -13.68
C ILE A 687 0.71 16.36 -12.95
N ASP A 688 0.64 16.37 -11.62
CA ASP A 688 0.85 17.55 -10.80
C ASP A 688 2.33 17.77 -10.46
N ALA A 689 3.22 16.81 -10.75
CA ALA A 689 4.66 16.92 -10.45
C ALA A 689 5.28 18.14 -11.14
N GLY A 690 5.99 18.98 -10.37
CA GLY A 690 6.62 20.18 -10.94
C GLY A 690 7.30 21.09 -9.94
N VAL A 691 8.01 22.10 -10.48
CA VAL A 691 8.46 23.26 -9.72
C VAL A 691 7.49 24.41 -9.99
N TYR A 692 6.85 24.90 -8.95
CA TYR A 692 5.84 25.95 -9.00
C TYR A 692 6.47 27.27 -8.61
N VAL A 693 6.30 28.30 -9.46
CA VAL A 693 6.92 29.60 -9.24
C VAL A 693 5.89 30.59 -8.74
N PHE A 694 6.18 31.19 -7.60
CA PHE A 694 5.32 32.19 -6.94
C PHE A 694 6.05 33.52 -6.78
N SER A 695 5.32 34.63 -6.94
CA SER A 695 5.83 35.93 -6.52
C SER A 695 5.93 36.01 -4.98
N PRO A 696 6.65 37.00 -4.43
CA PRO A 696 6.69 37.23 -2.97
C PRO A 696 5.32 37.50 -2.33
N THR A 697 4.29 37.76 -3.13
CA THR A 697 2.91 37.99 -2.70
C THR A 697 1.98 36.79 -2.96
N GLY A 698 2.51 35.68 -3.53
CA GLY A 698 1.73 34.47 -3.81
C GLY A 698 1.07 34.39 -5.19
N GLU A 699 1.40 35.34 -6.13
CA GLU A 699 0.94 35.23 -7.50
C GLU A 699 1.56 34.00 -8.17
N GLN A 700 0.76 33.22 -8.89
CA GLN A 700 1.16 32.01 -9.59
C GLN A 700 1.83 32.39 -10.93
N LEU A 701 3.14 32.33 -11.02
CA LEU A 701 3.89 32.90 -12.15
C LEU A 701 4.15 31.88 -13.26
N ALA A 702 4.69 30.69 -12.89
CA ALA A 702 5.04 29.63 -13.84
C ALA A 702 5.02 28.25 -13.20
N LYS A 703 4.96 27.20 -14.04
CA LYS A 703 5.17 25.81 -13.63
C LYS A 703 6.20 25.14 -14.54
N ILE A 704 7.19 24.46 -13.96
CA ILE A 704 8.15 23.63 -14.66
C ILE A 704 7.73 22.19 -14.40
N ALA A 705 7.23 21.48 -15.41
CA ALA A 705 6.86 20.09 -15.26
C ALA A 705 8.12 19.22 -15.11
N VAL A 706 8.05 18.21 -14.22
CA VAL A 706 9.07 17.18 -14.05
C VAL A 706 8.42 15.80 -14.15
N PRO A 707 9.17 14.71 -14.38
CA PRO A 707 8.57 13.39 -14.60
C PRO A 707 7.69 12.92 -13.44
N ASP A 708 8.23 12.89 -12.21
CA ASP A 708 7.45 12.60 -11.00
C ASP A 708 8.20 13.04 -9.73
N LEU A 709 7.52 13.09 -8.59
CA LEU A 709 8.02 13.27 -7.22
C LEU A 709 9.24 14.22 -7.12
N PRO A 710 9.11 15.52 -7.48
CA PRO A 710 10.20 16.46 -7.26
C PRO A 710 10.41 16.62 -5.75
N THR A 711 11.68 16.59 -5.33
CA THR A 711 12.06 16.68 -3.92
C THR A 711 12.62 18.05 -3.57
N ASN A 712 13.60 18.56 -4.32
CA ASN A 712 14.21 19.86 -4.02
C ASN A 712 14.76 20.55 -5.29
N CYS A 713 15.14 21.82 -5.21
CA CYS A 713 15.74 22.53 -6.33
C CYS A 713 16.73 23.60 -5.87
N ILE A 714 17.67 23.97 -6.75
CA ILE A 714 18.68 25.02 -6.54
C ILE A 714 19.07 25.66 -7.87
N PHE A 715 19.32 26.94 -7.89
CA PHE A 715 19.95 27.58 -9.05
C PHE A 715 21.45 27.26 -9.13
N GLY A 716 21.96 27.11 -10.33
CA GLY A 716 23.33 26.73 -10.62
C GLY A 716 24.38 27.76 -10.19
N GLY A 717 25.67 27.46 -10.33
CA GLY A 717 26.83 28.27 -9.97
C GLY A 717 26.96 29.59 -10.75
N PRO A 718 28.01 30.42 -10.51
CA PRO A 718 28.20 31.68 -11.20
C PRO A 718 28.32 31.57 -12.71
N SER A 719 28.76 30.42 -13.22
CA SER A 719 28.81 30.12 -14.65
C SER A 719 27.44 29.78 -15.26
N GLU A 720 26.47 29.41 -14.43
CA GLU A 720 25.13 29.00 -14.83
C GLU A 720 24.02 29.60 -13.95
N PRO A 721 24.01 30.98 -13.77
CA PRO A 721 23.15 31.61 -12.79
C PRO A 721 21.64 31.45 -13.09
N SER A 722 21.29 31.16 -14.33
CA SER A 722 19.89 30.98 -14.78
C SER A 722 19.54 29.51 -15.04
N VAL A 723 20.38 28.56 -14.65
CA VAL A 723 20.06 27.12 -14.72
C VAL A 723 19.48 26.69 -13.39
N LEU A 724 18.28 26.11 -13.40
CA LEU A 724 17.69 25.48 -12.23
C LEU A 724 18.00 23.98 -12.25
N TYR A 725 18.55 23.46 -11.16
CA TYR A 725 18.74 22.05 -10.90
C TYR A 725 17.62 21.53 -10.01
N VAL A 726 17.08 20.37 -10.34
CA VAL A 726 15.93 19.77 -9.64
C VAL A 726 16.23 18.30 -9.34
N THR A 727 16.11 17.90 -8.08
CA THR A 727 16.08 16.50 -7.68
C THR A 727 14.66 15.96 -7.80
N ALA A 728 14.48 14.84 -8.52
CA ALA A 728 13.16 14.27 -8.78
C ALA A 728 13.25 12.79 -9.16
N GLN A 729 12.12 12.09 -9.13
CA GLN A 729 12.01 10.75 -9.67
C GLN A 729 12.08 10.80 -11.21
N THR A 730 12.78 9.83 -11.80
CA THR A 730 12.93 9.71 -13.26
C THR A 730 11.73 9.02 -13.90
N GLU A 731 11.58 9.19 -15.22
CA GLU A 731 10.74 8.28 -15.99
C GLU A 731 11.21 6.83 -15.79
N PRO A 732 10.30 5.84 -15.91
CA PRO A 732 10.68 4.44 -15.90
C PRO A 732 11.68 4.13 -17.01
N ASP A 733 12.71 3.34 -16.69
CA ASP A 733 13.65 2.82 -17.68
C ASP A 733 12.98 1.76 -18.58
N LYS A 734 13.76 1.19 -19.50
CA LYS A 734 13.26 0.14 -20.43
C LYS A 734 12.77 -1.13 -19.73
N GLN A 735 13.13 -1.32 -18.46
CA GLN A 735 12.68 -2.41 -17.59
C GLN A 735 11.50 -2.00 -16.70
N GLY A 736 10.99 -0.77 -16.85
CA GLY A 736 9.91 -0.23 -16.03
C GLY A 736 10.35 0.21 -14.62
N LYS A 737 11.66 0.28 -14.36
CA LYS A 737 12.20 0.68 -13.07
C LYS A 737 12.41 2.20 -13.03
N THR A 738 11.87 2.84 -12.02
CA THR A 738 12.14 4.24 -11.69
C THR A 738 13.34 4.37 -10.77
N SER A 739 14.01 5.49 -10.83
CA SER A 739 15.07 5.90 -9.89
C SER A 739 14.90 7.37 -9.56
N PHE A 740 15.68 7.89 -8.63
CA PHE A 740 15.78 9.33 -8.43
C PHE A 740 17.02 9.88 -9.15
N GLY A 741 16.92 11.12 -9.61
CA GLY A 741 17.95 11.75 -10.41
C GLY A 741 18.12 13.23 -10.10
N LEU A 742 19.05 13.83 -10.85
CA LEU A 742 19.25 15.27 -10.94
C LEU A 742 18.89 15.72 -12.35
N PHE A 743 18.01 16.69 -12.46
CA PHE A 743 17.62 17.35 -13.69
C PHE A 743 18.16 18.78 -13.72
N ARG A 744 18.28 19.36 -14.92
CA ARG A 744 18.56 20.78 -15.09
C ARG A 744 17.67 21.40 -16.18
N ILE A 745 17.41 22.70 -16.04
CA ILE A 745 16.65 23.46 -17.04
C ILE A 745 17.15 24.91 -17.08
N GLN A 746 17.33 25.45 -18.30
CA GLN A 746 17.65 26.85 -18.50
C GLN A 746 16.38 27.71 -18.32
N LEU A 747 16.45 28.72 -17.47
CA LEU A 747 15.36 29.66 -17.21
C LEU A 747 15.71 31.08 -17.71
N ALA A 748 14.73 31.98 -17.72
CA ALA A 748 14.90 33.38 -18.06
C ALA A 748 15.27 34.25 -16.84
N ARG A 749 15.36 33.66 -15.65
CA ARG A 749 15.63 34.35 -14.39
C ARG A 749 16.90 33.80 -13.75
N GLU A 750 17.65 34.68 -13.09
CA GLU A 750 18.85 34.31 -12.34
C GLU A 750 18.50 34.03 -10.88
N GLY A 751 19.11 32.96 -10.32
CA GLY A 751 18.93 32.57 -8.94
C GLY A 751 19.58 33.52 -7.94
N TYR A 752 18.92 33.69 -6.81
CA TYR A 752 19.49 34.36 -5.64
C TYR A 752 20.41 33.42 -4.86
N ARG A 753 21.54 33.97 -4.45
CA ARG A 753 22.50 33.30 -3.55
C ARG A 753 22.82 34.19 -2.39
N ILE A 754 22.76 33.64 -1.20
CA ILE A 754 23.07 34.37 0.03
C ILE A 754 24.57 34.70 0.09
N PHE A 755 25.40 33.75 -0.30
CA PHE A 755 26.85 33.94 -0.34
C PHE A 755 27.37 33.70 -1.77
N PRO A 756 27.95 34.73 -2.41
CA PRO A 756 28.70 34.47 -3.63
C PRO A 756 29.90 33.56 -3.29
N PRO A 757 30.33 32.68 -4.19
CA PRO A 757 31.55 31.91 -3.97
C PRO A 757 32.66 32.88 -3.63
N ALA A 758 33.48 32.51 -2.63
CA ALA A 758 34.65 33.31 -2.26
C ALA A 758 35.44 33.61 -3.53
N SER A 759 35.62 34.89 -3.85
CA SER A 759 36.45 35.28 -4.98
C SER A 759 37.85 34.68 -4.74
N GLY A 760 38.19 33.67 -5.54
CA GLY A 760 39.50 33.05 -5.48
C GLY A 760 40.54 34.18 -5.59
N ASN A 761 41.37 34.36 -4.56
CA ASN A 761 42.60 35.09 -4.70
C ASN A 761 43.42 34.37 -5.77
N ASN A 762 43.61 35.00 -6.92
CA ASN A 762 44.59 34.62 -7.94
C ASN A 762 45.99 34.54 -7.34
#